data_2b6a76eb234ae1122b2e60862e0ccc78
#
_entry.id   2b6a76eb234ae1122b2e60862e0ccc78
#
_cell.length_a   1.000
_cell.length_b   1.000
_cell.length_c   1.000
_cell.angle_alpha   90.00
_cell.angle_beta   90.00
_cell.angle_gamma   90.00
#
_symmetry.space_group_name_H-M   'P 1'
#
loop_
_entity.id
_entity.type
_entity.pdbx_description
1 polymer ?
#
loop_
_entity_poly.entity_id
_entity_poly.type
_entity_poly.pdbx_seq_one_letter_code
_entity_poly.pdbx_strand_id
1 'polypeptide(L)'
;MSRLALLLAALLGVPVRAELPPAANRPIDFDRDIRPLFVKHCYSCHGPDKQKGGLRLDRKADALKGGDDGAAIVAGKGADSPLVRRIAGLEADRVMPPKGARLTAEQVGMVRAWIDQGATWPATAEAADPLDWWSFRPIVRQTPPKLTAEDEARARNPVDRFILAKLREKGLAPSPEAHRRTLIRRLYFDLIGLPPTPEAVDAFIKDPAPDAYERLVDRLLSSPAYGERWARHWLDVVHYGDTHGYDKDQPRPHAWPYRDYVIRAFNADEPYSRFVQEQLAGDVLFPGTVDGVTALGFIAAGPWDLIGHAEVPETKIDGKIARHLDRDDMVANTINTFVGLTVQCAQCHNHKFDPIRQEDYYRLQAVFAALDRADRPYHTDPNAARRYGELNVKRSGLRMKQDELGAKVKAAGGPALAELDRKIAAAGTPAAPKAEFGYHSALSAKPDVVKWVQVDLGQSLALDRIVLWGCHDDFNHIGAGFGFPVRFKVEVSDDPRFKTNVSVVADHTAADVPNPGVAAQTYPANGAAGRYVRVTATKLALRQNDYNFCLAELEAFDTTGKNRAAGAMVTALDSIEAPVRWRKSNLTDGYAPGRHAVGDITKLKKEREELIARVTDPATATAIRETTAELARVDAELAKVPPTGVVYAGTVYNGGDAAFRGTGPDGGRPRHIFVLKRGDVKSPLQEVGPGTVNVIRELPGVFHLPAGAPEGERRAALARWITDPRNPLTWRSIVNRVWQYHFGRGIVATPNDFGKMGQLPSHPELLDWLAAEFRDTGQSIKTLHKLLVTSAIYRQVSTGAEARDRIDAGNVYLWRMTRRKLEAEAVRDAALAVAGRLDRTTGGPAFQDFVVQHPEHSPHYEYQLYDPDDPKSHRRSVYRFLVRSKPQPFMTVLDCADPSMQVEKRTETLSPLQALALFNNGFMLTMANHLAERAGSVEVAFRLALAREPTADERRALEEYAMQYGLANACRVILNLNEFVFVD
;
A
#
# COMPACT_ATOMS: atom_id res chain seq x y z
N MET A 1 49.95 -62.24 -3.18
CA MET A 1 48.70 -62.87 -3.69
C MET A 1 47.41 -61.99 -3.57
N SER A 2 47.51 -60.71 -3.42
CA SER A 2 46.31 -59.84 -3.22
C SER A 2 45.91 -58.92 -4.39
N ARG A 3 46.68 -58.90 -5.49
CA ARG A 3 46.31 -58.05 -6.63
C ARG A 3 45.80 -58.83 -7.87
N LEU A 4 45.91 -60.14 -7.87
CA LEU A 4 45.41 -60.98 -8.95
C LEU A 4 43.98 -61.44 -8.75
N ALA A 5 43.49 -61.49 -7.49
CA ALA A 5 42.09 -61.83 -7.16
C ALA A 5 41.09 -60.73 -7.48
N LEU A 6 41.54 -59.44 -7.45
CA LEU A 6 40.66 -58.28 -7.78
C LEU A 6 40.50 -58.08 -9.30
N LEU A 7 41.44 -58.56 -10.13
CA LEU A 7 41.31 -58.44 -11.60
C LEU A 7 40.46 -59.60 -12.19
N LEU A 8 40.32 -60.73 -11.53
CA LEU A 8 39.43 -61.81 -11.98
C LEU A 8 37.96 -61.60 -11.62
N ALA A 9 37.67 -60.84 -10.54
CA ALA A 9 36.30 -60.51 -10.17
C ALA A 9 35.66 -59.45 -11.12
N ALA A 10 36.45 -58.64 -11.79
CA ALA A 10 36.00 -57.66 -12.78
C ALA A 10 35.62 -58.27 -14.15
N LEU A 11 35.99 -59.52 -14.40
CA LEU A 11 35.71 -60.25 -15.65
C LEU A 11 34.50 -61.18 -15.58
N LEU A 12 33.97 -61.46 -14.40
CA LEU A 12 32.86 -62.44 -14.20
C LEU A 12 31.49 -61.78 -13.89
N GLY A 13 31.38 -60.47 -13.94
CA GLY A 13 30.06 -59.81 -13.82
C GLY A 13 29.24 -60.12 -12.55
N VAL A 14 29.91 -60.54 -11.44
CA VAL A 14 29.27 -60.83 -10.17
C VAL A 14 28.88 -59.48 -9.57
N PRO A 15 27.60 -59.19 -9.27
CA PRO A 15 27.22 -57.95 -8.60
C PRO A 15 27.84 -57.94 -7.20
N VAL A 16 28.79 -57.03 -6.97
CA VAL A 16 29.33 -56.76 -5.63
C VAL A 16 28.13 -56.33 -4.77
N ARG A 17 27.63 -57.19 -3.91
CA ARG A 17 26.60 -56.91 -2.93
C ARG A 17 27.16 -55.83 -2.01
N ALA A 18 26.55 -54.64 -1.99
CA ALA A 18 26.94 -53.57 -1.09
C ALA A 18 26.88 -54.10 0.35
N GLU A 19 28.02 -54.22 1.02
CA GLU A 19 28.08 -54.58 2.44
C GLU A 19 28.02 -53.31 3.28
N LEU A 20 27.37 -53.43 4.45
CA LEU A 20 27.25 -52.33 5.39
C LEU A 20 28.63 -51.99 5.97
N PRO A 21 29.16 -50.75 5.81
CA PRO A 21 30.43 -50.38 6.38
C PRO A 21 30.49 -50.63 7.92
N PRO A 22 31.65 -51.09 8.44
CA PRO A 22 31.82 -51.29 9.87
C PRO A 22 31.60 -50.00 10.65
N ALA A 23 31.02 -50.08 11.83
CA ALA A 23 30.89 -48.93 12.73
C ALA A 23 32.27 -48.40 13.14
N ALA A 24 32.45 -47.11 13.24
CA ALA A 24 33.69 -46.48 13.68
C ALA A 24 34.03 -46.91 15.13
N ASN A 25 35.25 -47.39 15.35
CA ASN A 25 35.68 -47.85 16.68
C ASN A 25 36.23 -46.71 17.54
N ARG A 26 35.40 -45.67 17.78
CA ARG A 26 35.68 -44.56 18.69
C ARG A 26 34.38 -43.91 19.18
N PRO A 27 34.42 -43.15 20.27
CA PRO A 27 33.30 -42.31 20.66
C PRO A 27 33.01 -41.29 19.55
N ILE A 28 31.74 -41.13 19.20
CA ILE A 28 31.27 -40.19 18.19
C ILE A 28 30.57 -39.01 18.85
N ASP A 29 31.08 -37.81 18.60
CA ASP A 29 30.47 -36.54 19.04
C ASP A 29 29.56 -36.00 17.94
N PHE A 30 28.35 -35.61 18.31
CA PHE A 30 27.36 -35.14 17.33
C PHE A 30 27.80 -33.86 16.62
N ASP A 31 28.29 -32.88 17.40
CA ASP A 31 28.62 -31.58 16.84
C ASP A 31 29.88 -31.60 15.95
N ARG A 32 30.86 -32.40 16.37
CA ARG A 32 32.12 -32.50 15.63
C ARG A 32 32.04 -33.46 14.43
N ASP A 33 31.37 -34.61 14.61
CA ASP A 33 31.47 -35.76 13.66
C ASP A 33 30.21 -35.91 12.81
N ILE A 34 29.00 -35.67 13.32
CA ILE A 34 27.74 -35.97 12.65
C ILE A 34 27.08 -34.74 12.05
N ARG A 35 26.99 -33.64 12.80
CA ARG A 35 26.36 -32.39 12.31
C ARG A 35 26.95 -31.90 11.01
N PRO A 36 28.27 -31.84 10.80
CA PRO A 36 28.85 -31.42 9.52
C PRO A 36 28.44 -32.31 8.35
N LEU A 37 28.30 -33.63 8.57
CA LEU A 37 27.80 -34.54 7.56
C LEU A 37 26.34 -34.31 7.22
N PHE A 38 25.48 -34.08 8.23
CA PHE A 38 24.08 -33.80 8.02
C PHE A 38 23.85 -32.45 7.33
N VAL A 39 24.58 -31.40 7.72
CA VAL A 39 24.55 -30.09 7.05
C VAL A 39 24.90 -30.23 5.57
N LYS A 40 25.98 -30.95 5.27
CA LYS A 40 26.49 -31.08 3.90
C LYS A 40 25.62 -31.96 3.01
N HIS A 41 25.08 -33.07 3.52
CA HIS A 41 24.48 -34.12 2.70
C HIS A 41 22.98 -34.31 2.90
N CYS A 42 22.38 -33.83 4.02
CA CYS A 42 21.00 -34.16 4.42
C CYS A 42 20.07 -32.94 4.54
N TYR A 43 20.51 -31.83 5.17
CA TYR A 43 19.62 -30.72 5.54
C TYR A 43 19.02 -29.96 4.36
N SER A 44 19.64 -30.00 3.20
CA SER A 44 19.07 -29.40 1.98
C SER A 44 17.74 -30.04 1.53
N CYS A 45 17.45 -31.26 2.02
CA CYS A 45 16.23 -32.02 1.73
C CYS A 45 15.45 -32.43 3.00
N HIS A 46 16.14 -32.61 4.14
CA HIS A 46 15.58 -33.07 5.42
C HIS A 46 15.93 -32.13 6.57
N GLY A 47 15.89 -30.82 6.33
CA GLY A 47 16.21 -29.74 7.27
C GLY A 47 15.03 -28.81 7.52
N PRO A 48 15.28 -27.58 8.04
CA PRO A 48 14.23 -26.63 8.37
C PRO A 48 13.43 -26.18 7.14
N ASP A 49 14.11 -25.98 5.98
CA ASP A 49 13.50 -25.43 4.77
C ASP A 49 12.75 -26.47 3.93
N LYS A 50 13.13 -27.75 4.05
CA LYS A 50 12.58 -28.86 3.27
C LYS A 50 12.49 -30.12 4.10
N GLN A 51 11.33 -30.80 4.05
CA GLN A 51 11.08 -32.08 4.75
C GLN A 51 10.57 -33.11 3.74
N LYS A 52 11.45 -33.56 2.83
CA LYS A 52 11.06 -34.58 1.85
C LYS A 52 10.70 -35.89 2.57
N GLY A 53 9.54 -36.48 2.21
CA GLY A 53 9.03 -37.66 2.88
C GLY A 53 8.70 -37.43 4.38
N GLY A 54 8.34 -36.18 4.74
CA GLY A 54 8.02 -35.85 6.14
C GLY A 54 9.19 -35.92 7.13
N LEU A 55 10.41 -36.29 6.68
CA LEU A 55 11.58 -36.48 7.51
C LEU A 55 12.35 -35.22 7.79
N ARG A 56 12.67 -34.95 9.05
CA ARG A 56 13.57 -33.89 9.54
C ARG A 56 14.75 -34.49 10.30
N LEU A 57 15.97 -34.08 9.95
CA LEU A 57 17.20 -34.57 10.58
C LEU A 57 17.94 -33.47 11.37
N ASP A 58 17.42 -32.25 11.38
CA ASP A 58 17.99 -31.11 12.12
C ASP A 58 17.44 -30.97 13.54
N ARG A 59 16.43 -31.78 13.91
CA ARG A 59 15.81 -31.82 15.24
C ARG A 59 15.77 -33.25 15.76
N LYS A 60 16.23 -33.46 17.02
CA LYS A 60 16.28 -34.77 17.64
C LYS A 60 14.92 -35.48 17.65
N ALA A 61 13.89 -34.79 18.16
CA ALA A 61 12.56 -35.36 18.29
C ALA A 61 11.98 -35.82 16.94
N ASP A 62 12.14 -34.98 15.90
CA ASP A 62 11.64 -35.26 14.56
C ASP A 62 12.47 -36.35 13.86
N ALA A 63 13.81 -36.35 14.04
CA ALA A 63 14.70 -37.37 13.47
C ALA A 63 14.42 -38.77 14.03
N LEU A 64 14.11 -38.86 15.33
CA LEU A 64 13.75 -40.14 15.99
C LEU A 64 12.31 -40.55 15.66
N LYS A 65 11.37 -39.60 15.52
CA LYS A 65 10.00 -39.86 15.06
C LYS A 65 9.99 -40.41 13.64
N GLY A 66 10.87 -39.89 12.78
CA GLY A 66 10.97 -40.25 11.36
C GLY A 66 9.99 -39.52 10.46
N GLY A 67 9.82 -40.02 9.24
CA GLY A 67 8.96 -39.44 8.21
C GLY A 67 7.83 -40.39 7.79
N ASP A 68 7.36 -40.20 6.56
CA ASP A 68 6.24 -40.95 5.97
C ASP A 68 6.51 -42.49 5.95
N ASP A 69 7.79 -42.90 5.89
CA ASP A 69 8.20 -44.30 5.92
C ASP A 69 8.45 -44.82 7.39
N GLY A 70 8.12 -44.07 8.40
CA GLY A 70 8.37 -44.41 9.81
C GLY A 70 9.74 -43.93 10.31
N ALA A 71 10.21 -44.51 11.43
CA ALA A 71 11.45 -44.12 12.09
C ALA A 71 12.69 -44.30 11.18
N ALA A 72 13.40 -43.19 10.93
CA ALA A 72 14.63 -43.23 10.14
C ALA A 72 15.86 -43.64 10.96
N ILE A 73 15.83 -43.41 12.29
CA ILE A 73 16.90 -43.70 13.23
C ILE A 73 16.30 -44.60 14.34
N VAL A 74 16.94 -45.74 14.58
CA VAL A 74 16.61 -46.64 15.70
C VAL A 74 17.79 -46.57 16.66
N ALA A 75 17.67 -45.82 17.74
CA ALA A 75 18.75 -45.63 18.72
C ALA A 75 19.28 -46.97 19.26
N GLY A 76 20.61 -47.12 19.30
CA GLY A 76 21.28 -48.32 19.69
C GLY A 76 21.35 -49.44 18.62
N LYS A 77 20.76 -49.22 17.43
CA LYS A 77 20.68 -50.19 16.32
C LYS A 77 21.05 -49.57 14.99
N GLY A 78 22.30 -49.15 14.84
CA GLY A 78 22.77 -48.49 13.65
C GLY A 78 22.64 -49.28 12.36
N ALA A 79 22.94 -50.63 12.43
CA ALA A 79 22.80 -51.52 11.29
C ALA A 79 21.35 -51.66 10.79
N ASP A 80 20.37 -51.58 11.68
CA ASP A 80 18.94 -51.74 11.40
C ASP A 80 18.25 -50.41 11.05
N SER A 81 18.95 -49.25 11.25
CA SER A 81 18.40 -47.93 11.00
C SER A 81 18.24 -47.68 9.51
N PRO A 82 17.04 -47.35 8.98
CA PRO A 82 16.80 -47.04 7.59
C PRO A 82 17.71 -45.94 7.05
N LEU A 83 18.04 -44.93 7.85
CA LEU A 83 18.99 -43.86 7.48
C LEU A 83 20.35 -44.47 7.06
N VAL A 84 20.92 -45.38 7.89
CA VAL A 84 22.23 -45.98 7.60
C VAL A 84 22.18 -46.89 6.38
N ARG A 85 21.13 -47.68 6.23
CA ARG A 85 20.93 -48.55 5.05
C ARG A 85 20.83 -47.75 3.75
N ARG A 86 20.12 -46.62 3.78
CA ARG A 86 19.95 -45.76 2.61
C ARG A 86 21.22 -44.99 2.24
N ILE A 87 21.98 -44.47 3.21
CA ILE A 87 23.26 -43.77 2.91
C ILE A 87 24.35 -44.76 2.52
N ALA A 88 24.28 -46.03 2.96
CA ALA A 88 25.19 -47.11 2.53
C ALA A 88 24.84 -47.70 1.15
N GLY A 89 23.68 -47.31 0.57
CA GLY A 89 23.23 -47.78 -0.73
C GLY A 89 22.71 -49.22 -0.75
N LEU A 90 22.30 -49.78 0.40
CA LEU A 90 21.74 -51.13 0.53
C LEU A 90 20.32 -51.27 -0.01
N GLU A 91 19.60 -50.14 -0.16
CA GLU A 91 18.26 -50.07 -0.72
C GLU A 91 18.36 -49.40 -2.10
N ALA A 92 18.47 -50.17 -3.16
CA ALA A 92 18.83 -49.69 -4.53
C ALA A 92 17.91 -48.53 -5.01
N ASP A 93 16.61 -48.61 -4.71
CA ASP A 93 15.61 -47.64 -5.14
C ASP A 93 15.48 -46.38 -4.21
N ARG A 94 16.17 -46.41 -3.04
CA ARG A 94 16.02 -45.38 -1.99
C ARG A 94 17.35 -44.85 -1.47
N VAL A 95 18.38 -44.85 -2.32
CA VAL A 95 19.72 -44.40 -1.93
C VAL A 95 19.71 -42.89 -1.60
N MET A 96 20.39 -42.52 -0.51
CA MET A 96 20.55 -41.14 -0.07
C MET A 96 22.03 -40.70 0.01
N PRO A 97 22.37 -39.51 -0.41
CA PRO A 97 21.53 -38.58 -1.17
C PRO A 97 21.25 -39.10 -2.60
N PRO A 98 20.06 -38.80 -3.19
CA PRO A 98 19.68 -39.29 -4.51
C PRO A 98 20.45 -38.62 -5.66
N LYS A 99 21.05 -37.46 -5.40
CA LYS A 99 21.89 -36.67 -6.33
C LYS A 99 23.12 -36.10 -5.58
N GLY A 100 24.25 -35.99 -6.26
CA GLY A 100 25.46 -35.40 -5.67
C GLY A 100 26.41 -36.42 -5.09
N ALA A 101 27.41 -35.98 -4.31
CA ALA A 101 28.41 -36.83 -3.71
C ALA A 101 27.83 -37.69 -2.59
N ARG A 102 28.01 -39.01 -2.67
CA ARG A 102 27.63 -39.96 -1.62
C ARG A 102 28.56 -39.83 -0.43
N LEU A 103 28.09 -40.28 0.74
CA LEU A 103 28.94 -40.45 1.92
C LEU A 103 30.01 -41.54 1.65
N THR A 104 31.20 -41.34 2.17
CA THR A 104 32.25 -42.38 2.14
C THR A 104 31.94 -43.53 3.11
N ALA A 105 32.54 -44.71 2.94
CA ALA A 105 32.39 -45.83 3.85
C ALA A 105 32.72 -45.45 5.31
N GLU A 106 33.75 -44.60 5.50
CA GLU A 106 34.12 -44.05 6.82
C GLU A 106 33.01 -43.16 7.41
N GLN A 107 32.47 -42.29 6.60
CA GLN A 107 31.35 -41.37 7.04
C GLN A 107 30.11 -42.16 7.38
N VAL A 108 29.76 -43.19 6.60
CA VAL A 108 28.66 -44.13 6.92
C VAL A 108 28.92 -44.85 8.23
N GLY A 109 30.16 -45.35 8.43
CA GLY A 109 30.63 -45.98 9.66
C GLY A 109 30.54 -45.07 10.89
N MET A 110 30.79 -43.75 10.73
CA MET A 110 30.61 -42.75 11.81
C MET A 110 29.15 -42.58 12.15
N VAL A 111 28.25 -42.41 11.17
CA VAL A 111 26.80 -42.29 11.42
C VAL A 111 26.27 -43.56 12.09
N ARG A 112 26.69 -44.75 11.63
CA ARG A 112 26.35 -46.05 12.24
C ARG A 112 26.79 -46.10 13.70
N ALA A 113 28.09 -45.82 13.98
CA ALA A 113 28.62 -45.83 15.34
C ALA A 113 27.90 -44.85 16.30
N TRP A 114 27.57 -43.64 15.79
CA TRP A 114 26.78 -42.67 16.56
C TRP A 114 25.41 -43.23 16.97
N ILE A 115 24.72 -43.87 16.02
CA ILE A 115 23.41 -44.50 16.32
C ILE A 115 23.57 -45.68 17.27
N ASP A 116 24.58 -46.53 17.10
CA ASP A 116 24.89 -47.65 17.98
C ASP A 116 25.20 -47.17 19.43
N GLN A 117 25.80 -45.95 19.55
CA GLN A 117 26.07 -45.27 20.83
C GLN A 117 24.85 -44.54 21.40
N GLY A 118 23.65 -44.79 20.86
CA GLY A 118 22.39 -44.26 21.39
C GLY A 118 21.91 -42.99 20.70
N ALA A 119 22.49 -42.58 19.58
CA ALA A 119 22.14 -41.37 18.83
C ALA A 119 22.05 -40.13 19.76
N THR A 120 23.11 -39.92 20.54
CA THR A 120 23.16 -38.80 21.52
C THR A 120 23.23 -37.47 20.82
N TRP A 121 22.27 -36.61 21.12
CA TRP A 121 22.17 -35.22 20.65
C TRP A 121 22.45 -34.28 21.81
N PRO A 122 23.42 -33.36 21.77
CA PRO A 122 23.57 -32.34 22.81
C PRO A 122 22.34 -31.43 22.88
N ALA A 123 22.01 -30.95 24.05
CA ALA A 123 20.87 -30.01 24.23
C ALA A 123 21.04 -28.73 23.40
N THR A 124 22.29 -28.35 23.12
CA THR A 124 22.64 -27.21 22.24
C THR A 124 22.52 -27.52 20.73
N ALA A 125 22.33 -28.78 20.36
CA ALA A 125 22.23 -29.24 18.98
C ALA A 125 20.81 -29.27 18.42
N GLU A 126 19.79 -29.05 19.24
CA GLU A 126 18.43 -28.82 18.75
C GLU A 126 18.40 -27.46 18.06
N ALA A 127 18.06 -27.45 16.78
CA ALA A 127 17.77 -26.18 16.11
C ALA A 127 16.71 -25.45 16.93
N ALA A 128 17.06 -24.28 17.47
CA ALA A 128 16.11 -23.48 18.24
C ALA A 128 14.83 -23.31 17.42
N ASP A 129 13.68 -23.51 18.05
CA ASP A 129 12.40 -23.28 17.36
C ASP A 129 12.40 -21.86 16.74
N PRO A 130 12.25 -21.71 15.42
CA PRO A 130 12.26 -20.40 14.79
C PRO A 130 11.23 -19.43 15.40
N LEU A 131 10.14 -19.94 15.97
CA LEU A 131 9.11 -19.17 16.67
C LEU A 131 9.49 -18.81 18.11
N ASP A 132 10.58 -19.39 18.63
CA ASP A 132 11.06 -19.06 19.97
C ASP A 132 12.01 -17.85 19.95
N TRP A 133 11.58 -16.79 19.28
CA TRP A 133 12.26 -15.49 19.25
C TRP A 133 11.61 -14.54 20.27
N TRP A 134 12.38 -13.68 20.91
CA TRP A 134 11.92 -12.83 22.01
C TRP A 134 10.66 -12.04 21.66
N SER A 135 10.57 -11.50 20.44
CA SER A 135 9.45 -10.65 20.03
C SER A 135 8.17 -11.41 19.72
N PHE A 136 8.26 -12.72 19.40
CA PHE A 136 7.11 -13.58 19.08
C PHE A 136 6.51 -14.24 20.33
N ARG A 137 7.24 -14.21 21.47
CA ARG A 137 6.76 -14.75 22.74
C ARG A 137 5.65 -13.86 23.32
N PRO A 138 4.65 -14.46 24.00
CA PRO A 138 3.63 -13.68 24.71
C PRO A 138 4.24 -12.66 25.64
N ILE A 139 3.56 -11.52 25.78
CA ILE A 139 3.94 -10.49 26.74
C ILE A 139 3.68 -11.01 28.14
N VAL A 140 4.70 -10.99 28.98
CA VAL A 140 4.60 -11.30 30.41
C VAL A 140 4.69 -10.00 31.20
N ARG A 141 3.63 -9.67 31.94
CA ARG A 141 3.63 -8.49 32.80
C ARG A 141 4.67 -8.65 33.91
N GLN A 142 5.77 -7.94 33.78
CA GLN A 142 6.88 -7.98 34.73
C GLN A 142 6.53 -7.24 36.02
N THR A 143 7.04 -7.70 37.13
CA THR A 143 6.96 -6.94 38.39
C THR A 143 8.11 -5.90 38.41
N PRO A 144 7.83 -4.60 38.69
CA PRO A 144 8.91 -3.62 38.84
C PRO A 144 9.93 -4.04 39.89
N PRO A 145 11.23 -3.94 39.59
CA PRO A 145 12.31 -4.38 40.52
C PRO A 145 12.24 -3.68 41.87
N LYS A 146 12.63 -4.40 42.92
CA LYS A 146 12.89 -3.77 44.22
C LYS A 146 14.20 -3.00 44.15
N LEU A 147 14.19 -1.79 44.66
CA LEU A 147 15.34 -0.89 44.66
C LEU A 147 16.03 -0.81 46.04
N THR A 148 17.22 -0.25 46.06
CA THR A 148 17.85 0.20 47.31
C THR A 148 17.08 1.40 47.86
N ALA A 149 17.28 1.72 49.15
CA ALA A 149 16.62 2.89 49.75
C ALA A 149 16.99 4.21 49.05
N GLU A 150 18.22 4.32 48.53
CA GLU A 150 18.69 5.50 47.78
C GLU A 150 17.94 5.63 46.43
N ASP A 151 17.86 4.55 45.68
CA ASP A 151 17.19 4.55 44.38
C ASP A 151 15.67 4.68 44.55
N GLU A 152 15.08 4.11 45.58
CA GLU A 152 13.66 4.26 45.93
C GLU A 152 13.27 5.71 46.17
N ALA A 153 14.14 6.47 46.84
CA ALA A 153 13.95 7.90 47.08
C ALA A 153 14.01 8.76 45.79
N ARG A 154 14.62 8.23 44.72
CA ARG A 154 14.74 8.89 43.41
C ARG A 154 13.60 8.51 42.49
N ALA A 155 13.07 7.29 42.60
CA ALA A 155 12.04 6.78 41.72
C ALA A 155 10.71 7.51 41.92
N ARG A 156 10.12 7.99 40.85
CA ARG A 156 8.80 8.64 40.82
C ARG A 156 7.68 7.71 40.37
N ASN A 157 8.03 6.78 39.51
CA ASN A 157 7.06 5.83 38.95
C ASN A 157 7.71 4.47 38.57
N PRO A 158 6.95 3.46 38.10
CA PRO A 158 7.50 2.14 37.78
C PRO A 158 8.61 2.14 36.70
N VAL A 159 8.58 3.07 35.74
CA VAL A 159 9.62 3.19 34.70
C VAL A 159 11.00 3.39 35.33
N ASP A 160 11.08 4.25 36.32
CA ASP A 160 12.34 4.55 37.02
C ASP A 160 12.93 3.31 37.68
N ARG A 161 12.08 2.43 38.22
CA ARG A 161 12.53 1.20 38.89
C ARG A 161 13.32 0.28 37.96
N PHE A 162 12.82 0.06 36.75
CA PHE A 162 13.52 -0.74 35.75
C PHE A 162 14.84 -0.13 35.32
N ILE A 163 14.84 1.19 35.05
CA ILE A 163 16.04 1.89 34.60
C ILE A 163 17.08 1.96 35.74
N LEU A 164 16.69 2.34 36.96
CA LEU A 164 17.62 2.45 38.08
C LEU A 164 18.23 1.08 38.44
N ALA A 165 17.45 0.01 38.41
CA ALA A 165 17.98 -1.34 38.60
C ALA A 165 19.03 -1.71 37.54
N LYS A 166 18.76 -1.34 36.26
CA LYS A 166 19.67 -1.60 35.14
C LYS A 166 20.92 -0.76 35.20
N LEU A 167 20.82 0.51 35.59
CA LEU A 167 21.97 1.38 35.82
C LEU A 167 22.88 0.80 36.90
N ARG A 168 22.31 0.34 37.99
CA ARG A 168 23.07 -0.29 39.10
C ARG A 168 23.78 -1.57 38.62
N GLU A 169 23.09 -2.43 37.85
CA GLU A 169 23.71 -3.62 37.22
C GLU A 169 24.96 -3.25 36.41
N LYS A 170 24.93 -2.10 35.74
CA LYS A 170 26.01 -1.61 34.87
C LYS A 170 27.05 -0.75 35.61
N GLY A 171 26.91 -0.57 36.90
CA GLY A 171 27.80 0.29 37.67
C GLY A 171 27.66 1.79 37.34
N LEU A 172 26.48 2.18 36.84
CA LEU A 172 26.15 3.57 36.51
C LEU A 172 25.25 4.18 37.58
N ALA A 173 25.36 5.48 37.77
CA ALA A 173 24.43 6.27 38.58
C ALA A 173 23.67 7.25 37.72
N PRO A 174 22.37 7.49 37.99
CA PRO A 174 21.56 8.46 37.24
C PRO A 174 22.09 9.88 37.45
N SER A 175 21.86 10.75 36.49
CA SER A 175 22.17 12.19 36.61
C SER A 175 21.12 12.91 37.47
N PRO A 176 21.45 14.10 38.02
CA PRO A 176 20.49 14.89 38.77
C PRO A 176 19.34 15.40 37.89
N GLU A 177 18.27 15.86 38.56
CA GLU A 177 17.14 16.51 37.89
C GLU A 177 17.59 17.84 37.26
N ALA A 178 17.06 18.10 36.04
CA ALA A 178 17.32 19.33 35.30
C ALA A 178 16.60 20.53 35.92
N HIS A 179 17.12 21.71 35.65
CA HIS A 179 16.49 22.96 36.10
C HIS A 179 15.07 23.12 35.49
N ARG A 180 14.14 23.70 36.25
CA ARG A 180 12.74 23.90 35.83
C ARG A 180 12.61 24.57 34.46
N ARG A 181 13.49 25.51 34.13
CA ARG A 181 13.54 26.18 32.82
C ARG A 181 13.84 25.20 31.65
N THR A 182 14.78 24.30 31.87
CA THR A 182 15.09 23.22 30.91
C THR A 182 13.91 22.28 30.78
N LEU A 183 13.27 21.89 31.88
CA LEU A 183 12.14 20.96 31.89
C LEU A 183 10.92 21.53 31.16
N ILE A 184 10.54 22.80 31.37
CA ILE A 184 9.42 23.38 30.64
C ILE A 184 9.70 23.45 29.13
N ARG A 185 10.92 23.87 28.72
CA ARG A 185 11.30 23.92 27.31
C ARG A 185 11.25 22.52 26.69
N ARG A 186 11.78 21.50 27.36
CA ARG A 186 11.74 20.10 26.92
C ARG A 186 10.31 19.62 26.72
N LEU A 187 9.44 19.80 27.71
CA LEU A 187 8.04 19.40 27.64
C LEU A 187 7.28 20.06 26.48
N TYR A 188 7.49 21.37 26.27
CA TYR A 188 6.84 22.09 25.21
C TYR A 188 7.20 21.56 23.82
N PHE A 189 8.49 21.34 23.56
CA PHE A 189 8.91 20.77 22.26
C PHE A 189 8.51 19.31 22.09
N ASP A 190 8.57 18.50 23.14
CA ASP A 190 8.17 17.10 23.07
C ASP A 190 6.69 16.91 22.87
N LEU A 191 5.86 17.59 23.66
CA LEU A 191 4.44 17.34 23.67
C LEU A 191 3.66 18.16 22.63
N ILE A 192 4.09 19.40 22.35
CA ILE A 192 3.36 20.28 21.44
C ILE A 192 4.20 20.85 20.27
N GLY A 193 5.52 20.61 20.25
CA GLY A 193 6.40 21.02 19.16
C GLY A 193 6.59 22.54 19.00
N LEU A 194 6.38 23.30 20.07
CA LEU A 194 6.48 24.76 20.09
C LEU A 194 7.29 25.22 21.29
N PRO A 195 7.96 26.39 21.24
CA PRO A 195 8.61 26.97 22.41
C PRO A 195 7.57 27.46 23.45
N PRO A 196 7.91 27.43 24.75
CA PRO A 196 7.10 28.10 25.76
C PRO A 196 7.20 29.62 25.60
N THR A 197 6.10 30.34 25.94
CA THR A 197 6.17 31.80 26.03
C THR A 197 6.93 32.23 27.28
N PRO A 198 7.52 33.45 27.33
CA PRO A 198 8.14 33.97 28.53
C PRO A 198 7.26 33.93 29.77
N GLU A 199 5.98 34.27 29.62
CA GLU A 199 4.97 34.25 30.69
C GLU A 199 4.72 32.83 31.22
N ALA A 200 4.68 31.83 30.35
CA ALA A 200 4.51 30.42 30.73
C ALA A 200 5.74 29.91 31.50
N VAL A 201 6.96 30.34 31.10
CA VAL A 201 8.20 30.02 31.79
C VAL A 201 8.20 30.63 33.17
N ASP A 202 7.91 31.93 33.28
CA ASP A 202 7.88 32.65 34.55
C ASP A 202 6.84 32.08 35.51
N ALA A 203 5.63 31.80 35.00
CA ALA A 203 4.58 31.20 35.82
C ALA A 203 5.00 29.83 36.37
N PHE A 204 5.60 28.96 35.53
CA PHE A 204 6.04 27.64 35.96
C PHE A 204 7.21 27.72 36.97
N ILE A 205 8.20 28.60 36.77
CA ILE A 205 9.35 28.74 37.67
C ILE A 205 8.88 29.23 39.04
N LYS A 206 7.92 30.15 39.08
CA LYS A 206 7.40 30.77 40.31
C LYS A 206 6.36 29.91 41.06
N ASP A 207 5.82 28.86 40.41
CA ASP A 207 4.82 28.00 41.03
C ASP A 207 5.46 27.10 42.11
N PRO A 208 5.12 27.28 43.40
CA PRO A 208 5.74 26.53 44.51
C PRO A 208 5.07 25.16 44.73
N ALA A 209 3.99 24.88 44.05
CA ALA A 209 3.23 23.64 44.29
C ALA A 209 4.03 22.39 43.89
N PRO A 210 3.98 21.33 44.71
CA PRO A 210 4.72 20.10 44.45
C PRO A 210 4.31 19.38 43.16
N ASP A 211 3.05 19.59 42.71
CA ASP A 211 2.46 19.00 41.49
C ASP A 211 2.51 19.96 40.28
N ALA A 212 3.25 21.07 40.37
CA ALA A 212 3.33 22.07 39.29
C ALA A 212 3.80 21.47 37.95
N TYR A 213 4.70 20.47 38.00
CA TYR A 213 5.19 19.80 36.82
C TYR A 213 4.13 18.90 36.17
N GLU A 214 3.43 18.11 36.97
CA GLU A 214 2.38 17.22 36.54
C GLU A 214 1.19 18.00 35.95
N ARG A 215 0.80 19.13 36.56
CA ARG A 215 -0.21 20.05 36.00
C ARG A 215 0.23 20.67 34.67
N LEU A 216 1.54 20.96 34.54
CA LEU A 216 2.07 21.43 33.25
C LEU A 216 1.94 20.35 32.17
N VAL A 217 2.28 19.10 32.49
CA VAL A 217 2.12 17.95 31.56
C VAL A 217 0.66 17.81 31.16
N ASP A 218 -0.28 17.80 32.10
CA ASP A 218 -1.71 17.66 31.81
C ASP A 218 -2.24 18.79 30.90
N ARG A 219 -1.81 20.03 31.16
CA ARG A 219 -2.17 21.19 30.33
C ARG A 219 -1.64 21.02 28.88
N LEU A 220 -0.41 20.54 28.69
CA LEU A 220 0.16 20.35 27.37
C LEU A 220 -0.50 19.19 26.61
N LEU A 221 -0.79 18.07 27.29
CA LEU A 221 -1.52 16.95 26.72
C LEU A 221 -2.96 17.28 26.32
N SER A 222 -3.55 18.31 26.97
CA SER A 222 -4.89 18.81 26.65
C SER A 222 -4.90 19.86 25.52
N SER A 223 -3.71 20.33 25.11
CA SER A 223 -3.58 21.34 24.05
C SER A 223 -3.90 20.74 22.68
N PRO A 224 -4.66 21.45 21.81
CA PRO A 224 -4.83 21.02 20.41
C PRO A 224 -3.50 20.82 19.65
N ALA A 225 -2.46 21.57 20.02
CA ALA A 225 -1.14 21.46 19.42
C ALA A 225 -0.43 20.12 19.71
N TYR A 226 -0.91 19.35 20.71
CA TYR A 226 -0.45 17.99 20.98
C TYR A 226 -0.73 17.05 19.79
N GLY A 227 -1.95 17.04 19.29
CA GLY A 227 -2.30 16.22 18.13
C GLY A 227 -1.50 16.61 16.88
N GLU A 228 -1.26 17.91 16.65
CA GLU A 228 -0.45 18.40 15.53
C GLU A 228 1.00 17.90 15.61
N ARG A 229 1.58 17.91 16.82
CA ARG A 229 2.94 17.39 17.06
C ARG A 229 3.04 15.89 16.83
N TRP A 230 2.14 15.12 17.44
CA TRP A 230 2.23 13.67 17.42
C TRP A 230 1.71 13.07 16.11
N ALA A 231 0.80 13.75 15.43
CA ALA A 231 0.44 13.40 14.05
C ALA A 231 1.64 13.50 13.10
N ARG A 232 2.55 14.50 13.28
CA ARG A 232 3.74 14.58 12.41
C ARG A 232 4.60 13.32 12.51
N HIS A 233 4.83 12.80 13.70
CA HIS A 233 5.56 11.55 13.88
C HIS A 233 4.86 10.36 13.21
N TRP A 234 3.54 10.29 13.33
CA TRP A 234 2.75 9.25 12.66
C TRP A 234 2.83 9.33 11.14
N LEU A 235 2.72 10.53 10.59
CA LEU A 235 2.77 10.79 9.16
C LEU A 235 4.13 10.45 8.53
N ASP A 236 5.23 10.51 9.29
CA ASP A 236 6.54 10.02 8.86
C ASP A 236 6.58 8.49 8.71
N VAL A 237 6.03 7.79 9.70
CA VAL A 237 6.00 6.32 9.72
C VAL A 237 5.18 5.77 8.56
N VAL A 238 4.09 6.45 8.20
CA VAL A 238 3.19 6.04 7.11
C VAL A 238 3.53 6.68 5.76
N HIS A 239 4.66 7.34 5.64
CA HIS A 239 5.17 8.05 4.44
C HIS A 239 4.12 8.92 3.72
N TYR A 240 3.36 9.69 4.50
CA TYR A 240 2.34 10.59 3.97
C TYR A 240 2.94 11.68 3.06
N GLY A 241 2.28 11.93 1.92
CA GLY A 241 2.60 13.02 1.02
C GLY A 241 1.38 13.50 0.24
N ASP A 242 1.42 14.78 -0.18
CA ASP A 242 0.33 15.44 -0.89
C ASP A 242 0.47 15.35 -2.42
N THR A 243 1.43 14.54 -2.92
CA THR A 243 1.62 14.24 -4.34
C THR A 243 1.78 12.73 -4.56
N HIS A 244 1.66 12.30 -5.83
CA HIS A 244 1.75 10.88 -6.18
C HIS A 244 3.17 10.31 -6.09
N GLY A 245 4.18 11.11 -6.42
CA GLY A 245 5.55 10.62 -6.67
C GLY A 245 5.71 10.06 -8.09
N TYR A 246 6.81 9.36 -8.33
CA TYR A 246 7.19 8.84 -9.64
C TYR A 246 7.34 9.94 -10.72
N ASP A 247 7.28 9.58 -12.00
CA ASP A 247 7.61 10.47 -13.12
C ASP A 247 6.61 11.63 -13.29
N LYS A 248 5.33 11.39 -13.05
CA LYS A 248 4.29 12.44 -13.06
C LYS A 248 3.77 12.65 -11.64
N ASP A 249 4.53 13.42 -10.89
CA ASP A 249 4.24 13.72 -9.48
C ASP A 249 3.08 14.72 -9.32
N GLN A 250 1.89 14.31 -9.75
CA GLN A 250 0.67 15.12 -9.67
C GLN A 250 0.21 15.32 -8.22
N PRO A 251 -0.39 16.48 -7.91
CA PRO A 251 -0.98 16.74 -6.60
C PRO A 251 -2.10 15.74 -6.22
N ARG A 252 -2.22 15.48 -4.92
CA ARG A 252 -3.34 14.78 -4.25
C ARG A 252 -4.16 15.78 -3.44
N PRO A 253 -5.07 16.52 -4.05
CA PRO A 253 -5.78 17.62 -3.37
C PRO A 253 -6.62 17.14 -2.20
N HIS A 254 -6.94 15.86 -2.11
CA HIS A 254 -7.78 15.25 -1.08
C HIS A 254 -7.00 14.33 -0.12
N ALA A 255 -5.67 14.48 0.00
CA ALA A 255 -4.89 13.73 0.98
C ALA A 255 -5.08 14.25 2.42
N TRP A 256 -5.25 15.56 2.59
CA TRP A 256 -5.30 16.26 3.88
C TRP A 256 -6.38 15.77 4.87
N PRO A 257 -7.55 15.23 4.49
CA PRO A 257 -8.52 14.74 5.47
C PRO A 257 -7.99 13.58 6.33
N TYR A 258 -7.10 12.75 5.79
CA TYR A 258 -6.41 11.72 6.57
C TYR A 258 -5.45 12.32 7.60
N ARG A 259 -4.65 13.33 7.22
CA ARG A 259 -3.80 14.06 8.17
C ARG A 259 -4.63 14.64 9.31
N ASP A 260 -5.75 15.27 8.99
CA ASP A 260 -6.64 15.89 9.98
C ASP A 260 -7.32 14.84 10.87
N TYR A 261 -7.65 13.66 10.32
CA TYR A 261 -8.09 12.50 11.12
C TYR A 261 -7.03 12.12 12.16
N VAL A 262 -5.77 11.96 11.75
CA VAL A 262 -4.68 11.58 12.66
C VAL A 262 -4.54 12.61 13.78
N ILE A 263 -4.58 13.90 13.47
CA ILE A 263 -4.54 14.99 14.47
C ILE A 263 -5.71 14.89 15.46
N ARG A 264 -6.93 14.64 14.96
CA ARG A 264 -8.11 14.50 15.83
C ARG A 264 -8.02 13.28 16.72
N ALA A 265 -7.60 12.13 16.18
CA ALA A 265 -7.47 10.88 16.93
C ALA A 265 -6.48 11.00 18.11
N PHE A 266 -5.32 11.63 17.88
CA PHE A 266 -4.37 11.92 18.96
C PHE A 266 -4.94 12.91 19.99
N ASN A 267 -5.61 13.95 19.54
CA ASN A 267 -6.24 14.93 20.46
C ASN A 267 -7.36 14.33 21.30
N ALA A 268 -8.15 13.44 20.70
CA ALA A 268 -9.22 12.70 21.37
C ALA A 268 -8.70 11.58 22.28
N ASP A 269 -7.40 11.28 22.23
CA ASP A 269 -6.78 10.14 22.93
C ASP A 269 -7.49 8.82 22.61
N GLU A 270 -7.72 8.60 21.32
CA GLU A 270 -8.46 7.43 20.86
C GLU A 270 -7.74 6.13 21.23
N PRO A 271 -8.44 5.11 21.76
CA PRO A 271 -7.85 3.82 22.08
C PRO A 271 -7.07 3.25 20.87
N TYR A 272 -5.82 2.86 21.09
CA TYR A 272 -4.92 2.47 19.99
C TYR A 272 -5.48 1.36 19.09
N SER A 273 -6.18 0.37 19.64
CA SER A 273 -6.85 -0.66 18.84
C SER A 273 -7.85 -0.07 17.86
N ARG A 274 -8.65 0.93 18.28
CA ARG A 274 -9.61 1.58 17.43
C ARG A 274 -8.91 2.41 16.34
N PHE A 275 -7.89 3.17 16.71
CA PHE A 275 -7.05 3.93 15.77
C PHE A 275 -6.44 3.04 14.67
N VAL A 276 -5.96 1.82 15.01
CA VAL A 276 -5.48 0.83 14.04
C VAL A 276 -6.62 0.28 13.16
N GLN A 277 -7.74 -0.08 13.78
CA GLN A 277 -8.89 -0.66 13.09
C GLN A 277 -9.53 0.33 12.12
N GLU A 278 -9.62 1.61 12.47
CA GLU A 278 -10.14 2.65 11.58
C GLU A 278 -9.26 2.83 10.34
N GLN A 279 -7.95 2.81 10.49
CA GLN A 279 -7.02 2.97 9.38
C GLN A 279 -7.00 1.79 8.38
N LEU A 280 -7.36 0.60 8.82
CA LEU A 280 -7.36 -0.60 7.97
C LEU A 280 -8.75 -0.96 7.44
N ALA A 281 -9.79 -0.80 8.26
CA ALA A 281 -11.14 -1.28 7.97
C ALA A 281 -12.24 -0.42 8.62
N GLY A 282 -12.00 0.89 8.78
CA GLY A 282 -12.90 1.78 9.49
C GLY A 282 -14.30 1.86 8.88
N ASP A 283 -14.39 1.80 7.55
CA ASP A 283 -15.65 1.79 6.82
C ASP A 283 -16.50 0.53 7.08
N VAL A 284 -15.90 -0.55 7.53
CA VAL A 284 -16.56 -1.84 7.82
C VAL A 284 -16.78 -2.03 9.31
N LEU A 285 -15.80 -1.70 10.14
CA LEU A 285 -15.86 -1.89 11.58
C LEU A 285 -16.64 -0.78 12.28
N PHE A 286 -16.62 0.44 11.72
CA PHE A 286 -17.28 1.63 12.24
C PHE A 286 -18.12 2.32 11.16
N PRO A 287 -19.08 1.62 10.54
CA PRO A 287 -19.86 2.15 9.43
C PRO A 287 -20.64 3.41 9.85
N GLY A 288 -20.68 4.39 8.96
CA GLY A 288 -21.41 5.64 9.22
C GLY A 288 -20.67 6.64 10.12
N THR A 289 -19.36 6.43 10.37
CA THR A 289 -18.54 7.44 11.03
C THR A 289 -17.67 8.20 10.01
N VAL A 290 -17.42 9.47 10.28
CA VAL A 290 -16.52 10.30 9.46
C VAL A 290 -15.11 9.70 9.48
N ASP A 291 -14.64 9.36 10.68
CA ASP A 291 -13.29 8.87 10.91
C ASP A 291 -13.07 7.47 10.32
N GLY A 292 -14.11 6.61 10.33
CA GLY A 292 -14.06 5.30 9.67
C GLY A 292 -13.80 5.35 8.16
N VAL A 293 -14.09 6.50 7.50
CA VAL A 293 -13.77 6.68 6.08
C VAL A 293 -12.46 7.45 5.89
N THR A 294 -12.26 8.56 6.62
CA THR A 294 -11.07 9.41 6.44
C THR A 294 -9.78 8.71 6.88
N ALA A 295 -9.87 7.79 7.84
CA ALA A 295 -8.76 6.97 8.31
C ALA A 295 -8.18 6.04 7.23
N LEU A 296 -8.98 5.61 6.24
CA LEU A 296 -8.52 4.76 5.14
C LEU A 296 -7.51 5.45 4.21
N GLY A 297 -7.25 6.74 4.40
CA GLY A 297 -6.11 7.43 3.80
C GLY A 297 -4.77 6.82 4.15
N PHE A 298 -4.67 6.08 5.28
CA PHE A 298 -3.53 5.24 5.64
C PHE A 298 -3.12 4.28 4.52
N ILE A 299 -4.09 3.58 3.91
CA ILE A 299 -3.84 2.59 2.85
C ILE A 299 -3.31 3.28 1.58
N ALA A 300 -3.69 4.54 1.36
CA ALA A 300 -3.29 5.33 0.20
C ALA A 300 -2.13 6.31 0.48
N ALA A 301 -1.55 6.29 1.68
CA ALA A 301 -0.56 7.28 2.09
C ALA A 301 0.71 7.27 1.26
N GLY A 302 1.20 6.11 0.83
CA GLY A 302 2.45 5.93 0.10
C GLY A 302 2.45 6.45 -1.35
N PRO A 303 3.59 6.40 -2.04
CA PRO A 303 3.72 6.80 -3.44
C PRO A 303 2.88 5.91 -4.37
N TRP A 304 2.47 6.45 -5.52
CA TRP A 304 1.62 5.75 -6.50
C TRP A 304 2.03 6.09 -7.92
N ASP A 305 2.30 5.08 -8.73
CA ASP A 305 2.68 5.24 -10.13
C ASP A 305 1.43 5.56 -10.98
N LEU A 306 1.19 6.86 -11.20
CA LEU A 306 0.08 7.35 -12.01
C LEU A 306 0.11 6.77 -13.43
N ILE A 307 1.29 6.77 -14.09
CA ILE A 307 1.46 6.28 -15.46
C ILE A 307 1.17 4.79 -15.55
N GLY A 308 1.81 4.00 -14.67
CA GLY A 308 1.62 2.55 -14.62
C GLY A 308 0.18 2.12 -14.36
N HIS A 309 -0.61 2.98 -13.72
CA HIS A 309 -2.03 2.72 -13.44
C HIS A 309 -2.97 3.29 -14.50
N ALA A 310 -2.81 4.56 -14.89
CA ALA A 310 -3.74 5.23 -15.79
C ALA A 310 -3.50 4.92 -17.28
N GLU A 311 -2.25 4.71 -17.69
CA GLU A 311 -1.90 4.54 -19.10
C GLU A 311 -1.59 3.08 -19.49
N VAL A 312 -1.32 2.19 -18.52
CA VAL A 312 -0.93 0.80 -18.79
C VAL A 312 -2.00 -0.19 -18.29
N PRO A 313 -2.66 -0.92 -19.21
CA PRO A 313 -3.64 -1.93 -18.82
C PRO A 313 -3.04 -3.05 -17.97
N GLU A 314 -3.81 -3.55 -17.00
CA GLU A 314 -3.41 -4.67 -16.14
C GLU A 314 -3.15 -5.98 -16.92
N THR A 315 -3.61 -6.09 -18.17
CA THR A 315 -3.31 -7.21 -19.07
C THR A 315 -1.85 -7.22 -19.54
N LYS A 316 -1.17 -6.05 -19.55
CA LYS A 316 0.25 -5.91 -19.85
C LYS A 316 1.12 -6.17 -18.62
N ILE A 317 2.37 -6.55 -18.86
CA ILE A 317 3.33 -6.88 -17.78
C ILE A 317 3.60 -5.69 -16.87
N ASP A 318 3.85 -4.52 -17.43
CA ASP A 318 4.15 -3.31 -16.65
C ASP A 318 2.94 -2.88 -15.79
N GLY A 319 1.71 -3.03 -16.31
CA GLY A 319 0.50 -2.84 -15.54
C GLY A 319 0.38 -3.84 -14.37
N LYS A 320 0.73 -5.11 -14.56
CA LYS A 320 0.77 -6.10 -13.47
C LYS A 320 1.83 -5.76 -12.43
N ILE A 321 3.00 -5.25 -12.85
CA ILE A 321 4.06 -4.81 -11.96
C ILE A 321 3.57 -3.63 -11.12
N ALA A 322 2.99 -2.60 -11.74
CA ALA A 322 2.46 -1.43 -11.04
C ALA A 322 1.43 -1.83 -9.95
N ARG A 323 0.45 -2.71 -10.30
CA ARG A 323 -0.54 -3.23 -9.33
C ARG A 323 0.09 -4.07 -8.22
N HIS A 324 1.14 -4.81 -8.54
CA HIS A 324 1.86 -5.61 -7.55
C HIS A 324 2.61 -4.73 -6.56
N LEU A 325 3.33 -3.70 -7.05
CA LEU A 325 4.07 -2.75 -6.23
C LEU A 325 3.13 -1.90 -5.35
N ASP A 326 1.97 -1.52 -5.86
CA ASP A 326 0.97 -0.79 -5.07
C ASP A 326 0.48 -1.62 -3.86
N ARG A 327 0.21 -2.91 -4.06
CA ARG A 327 -0.14 -3.81 -2.93
C ARG A 327 1.05 -4.13 -2.04
N ASP A 328 2.28 -4.19 -2.58
CA ASP A 328 3.50 -4.35 -1.77
C ASP A 328 3.64 -3.20 -0.79
N ASP A 329 3.44 -1.98 -1.26
CA ASP A 329 3.48 -0.80 -0.40
C ASP A 329 2.39 -0.81 0.69
N MET A 330 1.14 -1.20 0.35
CA MET A 330 0.07 -1.35 1.34
C MET A 330 0.43 -2.37 2.43
N VAL A 331 1.04 -3.50 2.05
CA VAL A 331 1.51 -4.55 2.97
C VAL A 331 2.65 -4.03 3.83
N ALA A 332 3.66 -3.40 3.20
CA ALA A 332 4.81 -2.84 3.89
C ALA A 332 4.38 -1.79 4.92
N ASN A 333 3.56 -0.83 4.48
CA ASN A 333 3.05 0.22 5.35
C ASN A 333 2.30 -0.36 6.56
N THR A 334 1.46 -1.37 6.36
CA THR A 334 0.68 -2.00 7.43
C THR A 334 1.57 -2.76 8.43
N ILE A 335 2.43 -3.64 7.95
CA ILE A 335 3.18 -4.55 8.84
C ILE A 335 4.33 -3.83 9.53
N ASN A 336 5.07 -2.98 8.82
CA ASN A 336 6.15 -2.20 9.44
C ASN A 336 5.61 -1.23 10.50
N THR A 337 4.50 -0.55 10.21
CA THR A 337 3.91 0.46 11.10
C THR A 337 3.34 -0.16 12.37
N PHE A 338 2.50 -1.18 12.24
CA PHE A 338 1.74 -1.71 13.38
C PHE A 338 2.41 -2.89 14.08
N VAL A 339 3.16 -3.70 13.34
CA VAL A 339 3.69 -4.97 13.83
C VAL A 339 5.21 -4.92 14.05
N GLY A 340 5.90 -3.98 13.40
CA GLY A 340 7.36 -3.85 13.51
C GLY A 340 8.11 -5.04 12.92
N LEU A 341 7.66 -5.58 11.79
CA LEU A 341 8.34 -6.63 11.04
C LEU A 341 8.59 -6.23 9.60
N THR A 342 9.69 -6.69 9.03
CA THR A 342 10.01 -6.53 7.62
C THR A 342 9.60 -7.79 6.86
N VAL A 343 8.61 -7.68 5.96
CA VAL A 343 8.06 -8.85 5.23
C VAL A 343 8.43 -8.88 3.75
N GLN A 344 8.97 -7.81 3.21
CA GLN A 344 9.24 -7.65 1.77
C GLN A 344 10.27 -8.67 1.24
N CYS A 345 11.22 -9.13 2.07
CA CYS A 345 12.15 -10.20 1.68
C CYS A 345 11.41 -11.49 1.30
N ALA A 346 10.21 -11.71 1.85
CA ALA A 346 9.39 -12.87 1.56
C ALA A 346 8.67 -12.80 0.20
N GLN A 347 8.75 -11.69 -0.52
CA GLN A 347 8.26 -11.57 -1.88
C GLN A 347 8.87 -12.58 -2.86
N CYS A 348 10.19 -12.80 -2.76
CA CYS A 348 10.93 -13.64 -3.71
C CYS A 348 11.19 -15.06 -3.22
N HIS A 349 11.32 -15.26 -1.91
CA HIS A 349 11.64 -16.54 -1.25
C HIS A 349 11.21 -16.47 0.22
N ASN A 350 11.15 -17.58 0.93
CA ASN A 350 10.93 -17.55 2.38
C ASN A 350 11.94 -16.62 3.05
N HIS A 351 11.53 -15.82 4.02
CA HIS A 351 12.40 -14.88 4.71
C HIS A 351 13.64 -15.63 5.25
N LYS A 352 14.82 -15.03 5.06
CA LYS A 352 16.10 -15.74 5.31
C LYS A 352 16.30 -16.07 6.79
N PHE A 353 15.86 -15.20 7.69
CA PHE A 353 16.14 -15.29 9.12
C PHE A 353 14.90 -15.55 9.94
N ASP A 354 13.80 -14.90 9.60
CA ASP A 354 12.53 -15.01 10.32
C ASP A 354 11.65 -16.12 9.73
N PRO A 355 10.77 -16.74 10.53
CA PRO A 355 9.90 -17.82 10.10
C PRO A 355 8.70 -17.34 9.27
N ILE A 356 8.94 -16.39 8.37
CA ILE A 356 7.95 -15.80 7.45
C ILE A 356 8.10 -16.51 6.10
N ARG A 357 7.04 -17.15 5.64
CA ARG A 357 7.02 -17.85 4.36
C ARG A 357 6.70 -16.89 3.22
N GLN A 358 7.13 -17.22 2.02
CA GLN A 358 6.73 -16.50 0.82
C GLN A 358 5.20 -16.48 0.68
N GLU A 359 4.53 -17.57 1.02
CA GLU A 359 3.08 -17.69 1.00
C GLU A 359 2.39 -16.69 1.96
N ASP A 360 2.95 -16.43 3.13
CA ASP A 360 2.42 -15.48 4.11
C ASP A 360 2.41 -14.05 3.55
N TYR A 361 3.46 -13.67 2.82
CA TYR A 361 3.53 -12.37 2.13
C TYR A 361 2.41 -12.21 1.08
N TYR A 362 2.18 -13.23 0.24
CA TYR A 362 1.10 -13.15 -0.75
C TYR A 362 -0.30 -13.25 -0.13
N ARG A 363 -0.46 -13.89 1.02
CA ARG A 363 -1.69 -13.84 1.81
C ARG A 363 -1.98 -12.42 2.33
N LEU A 364 -0.96 -11.67 2.72
CA LEU A 364 -1.09 -10.25 3.07
C LEU A 364 -1.51 -9.42 1.85
N GLN A 365 -0.92 -9.64 0.66
CA GLN A 365 -1.38 -8.99 -0.57
C GLN A 365 -2.84 -9.32 -0.90
N ALA A 366 -3.29 -10.55 -0.62
CA ALA A 366 -4.67 -10.96 -0.84
C ALA A 366 -5.67 -10.25 0.08
N VAL A 367 -5.25 -9.67 1.19
CA VAL A 367 -6.10 -8.80 2.02
C VAL A 367 -6.52 -7.55 1.24
N PHE A 368 -5.58 -6.94 0.50
CA PHE A 368 -5.79 -5.68 -0.23
C PHE A 368 -6.19 -5.90 -1.71
N ALA A 369 -6.48 -7.14 -2.11
CA ALA A 369 -6.67 -7.52 -3.51
C ALA A 369 -7.82 -6.82 -4.25
N ALA A 370 -8.79 -6.26 -3.52
CA ALA A 370 -9.91 -5.51 -4.11
C ALA A 370 -9.69 -3.99 -4.10
N LEU A 371 -8.70 -3.50 -3.36
CA LEU A 371 -8.50 -2.07 -3.19
C LEU A 371 -7.63 -1.47 -4.29
N ASP A 372 -7.95 -0.23 -4.58
CA ASP A 372 -7.16 0.71 -5.37
C ASP A 372 -7.02 2.02 -4.56
N ARG A 373 -6.09 2.89 -4.92
CA ARG A 373 -5.90 4.21 -4.32
C ARG A 373 -6.63 5.24 -5.17
N ALA A 374 -7.65 5.86 -4.61
CA ALA A 374 -8.45 6.84 -5.34
C ALA A 374 -9.20 7.78 -4.39
N ASP A 375 -9.74 8.84 -4.96
CA ASP A 375 -10.64 9.74 -4.26
C ASP A 375 -11.92 9.03 -3.84
N ARG A 376 -12.21 9.09 -2.54
CA ARG A 376 -13.39 8.48 -1.93
C ARG A 376 -14.28 9.56 -1.30
N PRO A 377 -15.54 9.66 -1.72
CA PRO A 377 -16.48 10.58 -1.11
C PRO A 377 -16.86 10.16 0.32
N TYR A 378 -17.07 11.13 1.20
CA TYR A 378 -17.55 10.93 2.57
C TYR A 378 -18.43 12.08 3.04
N HIS A 379 -19.14 11.90 4.17
CA HIS A 379 -19.97 12.91 4.76
C HIS A 379 -19.23 13.61 5.90
N THR A 380 -19.08 14.93 5.83
CA THR A 380 -18.39 15.71 6.86
C THR A 380 -19.26 15.93 8.11
N ASP A 381 -20.60 15.91 7.95
CA ASP A 381 -21.54 15.95 9.09
C ASP A 381 -21.72 14.54 9.68
N PRO A 382 -21.47 14.34 11.00
CA PRO A 382 -21.62 13.05 11.65
C PRO A 382 -23.03 12.44 11.57
N ASN A 383 -24.08 13.25 11.53
CA ASN A 383 -25.46 12.76 11.41
C ASN A 383 -25.74 12.25 9.99
N ALA A 384 -25.28 12.98 8.98
CA ALA A 384 -25.35 12.54 7.59
C ALA A 384 -24.52 11.26 7.38
N ALA A 385 -23.30 11.19 7.92
CA ALA A 385 -22.46 10.01 7.86
C ALA A 385 -23.13 8.79 8.48
N ARG A 386 -23.69 8.93 9.67
CA ARG A 386 -24.42 7.84 10.36
C ARG A 386 -25.63 7.39 9.54
N ARG A 387 -26.48 8.34 9.07
CA ARG A 387 -27.65 8.02 8.26
C ARG A 387 -27.28 7.29 6.97
N TYR A 388 -26.24 7.75 6.29
CA TYR A 388 -25.69 7.10 5.10
C TYR A 388 -25.17 5.70 5.40
N GLY A 389 -24.47 5.53 6.53
CA GLY A 389 -23.97 4.22 6.99
C GLY A 389 -25.09 3.22 7.25
N GLU A 390 -26.12 3.63 7.99
CA GLU A 390 -27.33 2.81 8.28
C GLU A 390 -28.01 2.33 6.99
N LEU A 391 -28.18 3.26 6.04
CA LEU A 391 -28.78 2.95 4.74
C LEU A 391 -27.92 1.98 3.92
N ASN A 392 -26.58 2.13 3.93
CA ASN A 392 -25.68 1.21 3.25
C ASN A 392 -25.65 -0.19 3.87
N VAL A 393 -25.69 -0.31 5.19
CA VAL A 393 -25.81 -1.61 5.87
C VAL A 393 -27.12 -2.29 5.45
N LYS A 394 -28.22 -1.55 5.46
CA LYS A 394 -29.53 -2.05 4.98
C LYS A 394 -29.47 -2.48 3.52
N ARG A 395 -28.88 -1.65 2.64
CA ARG A 395 -28.69 -1.96 1.23
C ARG A 395 -27.88 -3.25 1.02
N SER A 396 -26.77 -3.40 1.76
CA SER A 396 -25.94 -4.61 1.69
C SER A 396 -26.69 -5.86 2.11
N GLY A 397 -27.45 -5.81 3.20
CA GLY A 397 -28.30 -6.92 3.65
C GLY A 397 -29.38 -7.31 2.61
N LEU A 398 -30.00 -6.30 1.96
CA LEU A 398 -30.97 -6.54 0.90
C LEU A 398 -30.34 -7.15 -0.36
N ARG A 399 -29.11 -6.74 -0.73
CA ARG A 399 -28.37 -7.34 -1.84
C ARG A 399 -28.01 -8.80 -1.56
N MET A 400 -27.50 -9.11 -0.38
CA MET A 400 -27.25 -10.51 0.02
C MET A 400 -28.52 -11.36 -0.08
N LYS A 401 -29.66 -10.84 0.39
CA LYS A 401 -30.96 -11.50 0.26
C LYS A 401 -31.35 -11.69 -1.22
N GLN A 402 -31.11 -10.70 -2.07
CA GLN A 402 -31.36 -10.77 -3.51
C GLN A 402 -30.50 -11.86 -4.17
N ASP A 403 -29.21 -11.97 -3.80
CA ASP A 403 -28.30 -13.01 -4.29
C ASP A 403 -28.74 -14.41 -3.83
N GLU A 404 -29.17 -14.56 -2.57
CA GLU A 404 -29.73 -15.82 -2.05
C GLU A 404 -31.00 -16.24 -2.83
N LEU A 405 -31.91 -15.31 -3.06
CA LEU A 405 -33.12 -15.55 -3.83
C LEU A 405 -32.76 -15.88 -5.29
N GLY A 406 -31.78 -15.18 -5.88
CA GLY A 406 -31.24 -15.49 -7.21
C GLY A 406 -30.65 -16.90 -7.30
N ALA A 407 -29.93 -17.33 -6.26
CA ALA A 407 -29.40 -18.68 -6.18
C ALA A 407 -30.53 -19.77 -6.14
N LYS A 408 -31.61 -19.50 -5.39
CA LYS A 408 -32.80 -20.38 -5.36
C LYS A 408 -33.44 -20.48 -6.73
N VAL A 409 -33.59 -19.37 -7.46
CA VAL A 409 -34.14 -19.35 -8.83
C VAL A 409 -33.22 -20.12 -9.77
N LYS A 410 -31.90 -19.95 -9.68
CA LYS A 410 -30.93 -20.71 -10.49
C LYS A 410 -31.02 -22.22 -10.23
N ALA A 411 -31.12 -22.60 -8.95
CA ALA A 411 -31.28 -24.02 -8.59
C ALA A 411 -32.58 -24.60 -9.12
N ALA A 412 -33.70 -23.89 -9.01
CA ALA A 412 -35.00 -24.30 -9.56
C ALA A 412 -35.01 -24.37 -11.09
N GLY A 413 -34.33 -23.47 -11.78
CA GLY A 413 -34.19 -23.44 -13.24
C GLY A 413 -33.28 -24.52 -13.82
N GLY A 414 -32.36 -25.03 -12.98
CA GLY A 414 -31.45 -26.14 -13.32
C GLY A 414 -30.67 -25.96 -14.61
N PRO A 415 -30.38 -27.08 -15.32
CA PRO A 415 -29.63 -27.05 -16.57
C PRO A 415 -30.28 -26.20 -17.68
N ALA A 416 -31.62 -26.12 -17.71
CA ALA A 416 -32.33 -25.34 -18.72
C ALA A 416 -32.07 -23.84 -18.60
N LEU A 417 -32.08 -23.31 -17.37
CA LEU A 417 -31.75 -21.89 -17.13
C LEU A 417 -30.28 -21.60 -17.41
N ALA A 418 -29.38 -22.51 -16.97
CA ALA A 418 -27.96 -22.39 -17.24
C ALA A 418 -27.64 -22.38 -18.75
N GLU A 419 -28.35 -23.16 -19.55
CA GLU A 419 -28.18 -23.19 -20.99
C GLU A 419 -28.69 -21.90 -21.65
N LEU A 420 -29.81 -21.34 -21.18
CA LEU A 420 -30.31 -20.04 -21.67
C LEU A 420 -29.36 -18.91 -21.29
N ASP A 421 -28.85 -18.90 -20.03
CA ASP A 421 -27.87 -17.92 -19.59
C ASP A 421 -26.59 -17.99 -20.44
N ARG A 422 -26.11 -19.20 -20.78
CA ARG A 422 -24.98 -19.42 -21.67
C ARG A 422 -25.25 -18.90 -23.08
N LYS A 423 -26.42 -19.16 -23.64
CA LYS A 423 -26.81 -18.67 -24.97
C LYS A 423 -26.92 -17.15 -24.99
N ILE A 424 -27.48 -16.53 -23.94
CA ILE A 424 -27.60 -15.07 -23.83
C ILE A 424 -26.21 -14.45 -23.69
N ALA A 425 -25.33 -15.04 -22.90
CA ALA A 425 -23.96 -14.58 -22.75
C ALA A 425 -23.19 -14.68 -24.08
N ALA A 426 -23.31 -15.79 -24.78
CA ALA A 426 -22.69 -16.00 -26.09
C ALA A 426 -23.21 -15.02 -27.15
N ALA A 427 -24.53 -14.75 -27.15
CA ALA A 427 -25.16 -13.79 -28.05
C ALA A 427 -24.89 -12.32 -27.64
N GLY A 428 -24.67 -12.05 -26.38
CA GLY A 428 -24.34 -10.72 -25.82
C GLY A 428 -22.85 -10.37 -25.80
N THR A 429 -21.99 -11.36 -26.07
CA THR A 429 -20.56 -11.09 -26.22
C THR A 429 -20.34 -10.42 -27.58
N PRO A 430 -19.84 -9.17 -27.65
CA PRO A 430 -19.40 -8.59 -28.92
C PRO A 430 -18.44 -9.59 -29.59
N ALA A 431 -18.58 -9.82 -30.89
CA ALA A 431 -17.54 -10.49 -31.65
C ALA A 431 -16.23 -9.82 -31.30
N ALA A 432 -15.17 -10.60 -31.02
CA ALA A 432 -13.86 -10.03 -30.62
C ALA A 432 -13.53 -8.89 -31.59
N PRO A 433 -13.14 -7.69 -31.09
CA PRO A 433 -12.86 -6.56 -31.96
C PRO A 433 -11.87 -7.01 -33.01
N LYS A 434 -12.28 -7.00 -34.28
CA LYS A 434 -11.35 -7.25 -35.35
C LYS A 434 -10.48 -6.01 -35.54
N ALA A 435 -9.27 -6.22 -36.02
CA ALA A 435 -8.37 -5.13 -36.33
C ALA A 435 -8.77 -4.32 -37.56
N GLU A 436 -9.73 -4.81 -38.32
CA GLU A 436 -10.30 -4.18 -39.52
C GLU A 436 -11.42 -3.22 -39.13
N PHE A 437 -11.22 -1.90 -39.29
CA PHE A 437 -12.20 -0.88 -38.89
C PHE A 437 -13.10 -0.39 -40.01
N GLY A 438 -12.74 -0.66 -41.27
CA GLY A 438 -13.50 -0.26 -42.47
C GLY A 438 -12.70 0.57 -43.46
N TYR A 439 -13.44 1.36 -44.27
CA TYR A 439 -12.89 2.36 -45.21
C TYR A 439 -12.67 3.69 -44.51
N HIS A 440 -11.54 4.37 -44.81
CA HIS A 440 -11.19 5.70 -44.35
C HIS A 440 -10.64 6.55 -45.52
N SER A 441 -11.27 7.69 -45.82
CA SER A 441 -10.78 8.65 -46.81
C SER A 441 -9.46 9.29 -46.41
N ALA A 442 -8.75 9.92 -47.31
CA ALA A 442 -7.70 10.87 -46.95
C ALA A 442 -8.29 12.01 -46.09
N LEU A 443 -7.47 12.59 -45.20
CA LEU A 443 -7.86 13.74 -44.37
C LEU A 443 -8.05 15.00 -45.19
N SER A 444 -8.96 15.86 -44.76
CA SER A 444 -9.21 17.17 -45.38
C SER A 444 -9.15 18.30 -44.34
N ALA A 445 -8.60 19.46 -44.73
CA ALA A 445 -8.61 20.65 -43.89
C ALA A 445 -9.98 21.37 -43.85
N LYS A 446 -10.92 21.00 -44.71
CA LYS A 446 -12.25 21.63 -44.86
C LYS A 446 -13.37 20.58 -44.84
N PRO A 447 -14.51 20.89 -44.20
CA PRO A 447 -15.64 19.94 -44.13
C PRO A 447 -16.34 19.74 -45.48
N ASP A 448 -16.39 20.71 -46.35
CA ASP A 448 -17.22 20.74 -47.58
C ASP A 448 -16.49 20.17 -48.80
N VAL A 449 -15.51 19.30 -48.58
CA VAL A 449 -14.81 18.58 -49.65
C VAL A 449 -15.57 17.31 -49.98
N VAL A 450 -15.96 17.18 -51.26
CA VAL A 450 -16.68 15.99 -51.71
C VAL A 450 -15.75 14.78 -51.75
N LYS A 451 -16.17 13.69 -51.10
CA LYS A 451 -15.51 12.40 -51.10
C LYS A 451 -16.53 11.33 -51.50
N TRP A 452 -16.06 10.23 -52.10
CA TRP A 452 -16.93 9.10 -52.39
C TRP A 452 -16.21 7.77 -52.27
N VAL A 453 -17.00 6.73 -51.95
CA VAL A 453 -16.60 5.32 -51.97
C VAL A 453 -17.67 4.52 -52.71
N GLN A 454 -17.28 3.49 -53.47
CA GLN A 454 -18.13 2.76 -54.39
C GLN A 454 -17.83 1.26 -54.36
N VAL A 455 -18.89 0.45 -54.36
CA VAL A 455 -18.82 -1.00 -54.42
C VAL A 455 -19.29 -1.45 -55.82
N ASP A 456 -18.55 -2.35 -56.45
CA ASP A 456 -18.89 -3.01 -57.70
C ASP A 456 -19.54 -4.37 -57.42
N LEU A 457 -20.85 -4.52 -57.67
CA LEU A 457 -21.60 -5.75 -57.45
C LEU A 457 -21.35 -6.82 -58.51
N GLY A 458 -20.50 -6.51 -59.52
CA GLY A 458 -20.12 -7.41 -60.62
C GLY A 458 -21.14 -7.48 -61.77
N GLN A 459 -22.40 -7.24 -61.51
CA GLN A 459 -23.49 -7.23 -62.49
C GLN A 459 -24.61 -6.25 -62.07
N SER A 460 -25.42 -5.81 -63.02
CA SER A 460 -26.63 -5.02 -62.72
C SER A 460 -27.64 -5.84 -61.95
N LEU A 461 -28.14 -5.37 -60.83
CA LEU A 461 -29.07 -6.06 -59.93
C LEU A 461 -30.09 -5.07 -59.37
N ALA A 462 -31.36 -5.56 -59.28
CA ALA A 462 -32.41 -4.83 -58.56
C ALA A 462 -32.19 -5.01 -57.04
N LEU A 463 -32.04 -3.89 -56.34
CA LEU A 463 -31.76 -3.87 -54.90
C LEU A 463 -33.03 -3.61 -54.09
N ASP A 464 -33.17 -4.32 -52.99
CA ASP A 464 -34.21 -4.11 -51.97
C ASP A 464 -33.81 -2.98 -51.00
N ARG A 465 -32.61 -3.06 -50.44
CA ARG A 465 -32.10 -2.07 -49.51
C ARG A 465 -30.59 -2.01 -49.52
N ILE A 466 -30.05 -0.86 -49.08
CA ILE A 466 -28.63 -0.62 -48.80
C ILE A 466 -28.49 -0.32 -47.31
N VAL A 467 -27.46 -0.92 -46.66
CA VAL A 467 -27.18 -0.71 -45.24
C VAL A 467 -25.77 -0.17 -45.08
N LEU A 468 -25.64 0.94 -44.36
CA LEU A 468 -24.36 1.54 -44.00
C LEU A 468 -24.11 1.37 -42.51
N TRP A 469 -22.88 1.02 -42.13
CA TRP A 469 -22.46 0.85 -40.75
C TRP A 469 -21.37 1.84 -40.40
N GLY A 470 -21.48 2.52 -39.23
CA GLY A 470 -20.48 3.41 -38.71
C GLY A 470 -19.29 2.67 -38.07
N CYS A 471 -18.13 3.26 -38.18
CA CYS A 471 -16.90 2.77 -37.58
C CYS A 471 -16.88 2.99 -36.04
N HIS A 472 -16.02 2.22 -35.35
CA HIS A 472 -15.64 2.51 -33.96
C HIS A 472 -14.13 2.53 -33.86
N ASP A 473 -13.55 3.62 -33.36
CA ASP A 473 -12.13 3.75 -33.13
C ASP A 473 -11.89 4.25 -31.71
N ASP A 474 -11.17 3.49 -30.89
CA ASP A 474 -10.83 3.83 -29.52
C ASP A 474 -9.61 4.77 -29.41
N PHE A 475 -8.94 5.05 -30.52
CA PHE A 475 -7.78 5.94 -30.52
C PHE A 475 -8.19 7.36 -30.17
N ASN A 476 -7.57 7.94 -29.14
CA ASN A 476 -7.81 9.31 -28.66
C ASN A 476 -9.29 9.63 -28.34
N HIS A 477 -10.05 8.66 -27.81
CA HIS A 477 -11.46 8.83 -27.41
C HIS A 477 -12.42 9.22 -28.54
N ILE A 478 -12.12 8.85 -29.79
CA ILE A 478 -12.94 9.22 -30.95
C ILE A 478 -14.30 8.50 -30.90
N GLY A 479 -14.31 7.20 -30.55
CA GLY A 479 -15.54 6.48 -30.23
C GLY A 479 -16.38 6.00 -31.42
N ALA A 480 -17.67 5.75 -31.15
CA ALA A 480 -18.63 5.19 -32.07
C ALA A 480 -19.09 6.19 -33.14
N GLY A 481 -19.19 5.71 -34.39
CA GLY A 481 -19.58 6.54 -35.56
C GLY A 481 -18.44 7.39 -36.09
N PHE A 482 -17.20 7.02 -35.80
CA PHE A 482 -16.00 7.71 -36.27
C PHE A 482 -16.05 7.95 -37.78
N GLY A 483 -15.95 9.21 -38.22
CA GLY A 483 -15.92 9.61 -39.64
C GLY A 483 -17.19 9.39 -40.40
N PHE A 484 -18.33 9.05 -39.79
CA PHE A 484 -19.59 8.91 -40.49
C PHE A 484 -19.98 10.26 -41.14
N PRO A 485 -20.34 10.29 -42.47
CA PRO A 485 -20.49 11.55 -43.18
C PRO A 485 -21.68 12.36 -42.65
N VAL A 486 -21.46 13.66 -42.43
CA VAL A 486 -22.46 14.62 -41.91
C VAL A 486 -23.53 14.94 -42.94
N ARG A 487 -23.14 15.05 -44.22
CA ARG A 487 -24.09 15.12 -45.37
C ARG A 487 -23.61 14.21 -46.44
N PHE A 488 -24.53 13.45 -47.04
CA PHE A 488 -24.20 12.47 -48.08
C PHE A 488 -25.40 12.06 -48.88
N LYS A 489 -25.14 11.34 -49.98
CA LYS A 489 -26.14 10.63 -50.73
C LYS A 489 -25.68 9.21 -51.06
N VAL A 490 -26.63 8.32 -51.23
CA VAL A 490 -26.46 6.90 -51.64
C VAL A 490 -27.07 6.73 -53.02
N GLU A 491 -26.28 6.28 -53.96
CA GLU A 491 -26.68 6.18 -55.40
C GLU A 491 -26.36 4.81 -55.95
N VAL A 492 -27.16 4.40 -56.95
CA VAL A 492 -26.99 3.14 -57.71
C VAL A 492 -26.94 3.47 -59.18
N SER A 493 -26.04 2.85 -59.96
CA SER A 493 -25.92 3.07 -61.40
C SER A 493 -25.22 1.91 -62.11
N ASP A 494 -25.44 1.75 -63.39
CA ASP A 494 -24.62 0.89 -64.25
C ASP A 494 -23.37 1.58 -64.79
N ASP A 495 -23.33 2.94 -64.71
CA ASP A 495 -22.16 3.71 -65.05
C ASP A 495 -21.20 3.89 -63.93
N PRO A 496 -19.96 3.37 -64.00
CA PRO A 496 -18.97 3.48 -62.92
C PRO A 496 -18.58 4.92 -62.60
N ARG A 497 -18.91 5.89 -63.50
CA ARG A 497 -18.66 7.33 -63.34
C ARG A 497 -19.86 8.09 -62.77
N PHE A 498 -21.02 7.41 -62.62
CA PHE A 498 -22.29 8.00 -62.12
C PHE A 498 -22.70 9.26 -62.89
N LYS A 499 -22.59 9.22 -64.24
CA LYS A 499 -23.01 10.32 -65.10
C LYS A 499 -24.33 10.03 -65.78
N THR A 500 -24.67 8.75 -65.98
CA THR A 500 -25.88 8.31 -66.67
C THR A 500 -26.60 7.24 -65.81
N ASN A 501 -27.92 7.21 -65.94
CA ASN A 501 -28.78 6.23 -65.29
C ASN A 501 -28.52 6.06 -63.78
N VAL A 502 -28.52 7.20 -63.09
CA VAL A 502 -28.26 7.22 -61.63
C VAL A 502 -29.58 7.22 -60.88
N SER A 503 -29.80 6.18 -60.07
CA SER A 503 -30.91 6.11 -59.15
C SER A 503 -30.45 6.55 -57.75
N VAL A 504 -31.04 7.62 -57.20
CA VAL A 504 -30.76 8.09 -55.84
C VAL A 504 -31.59 7.30 -54.83
N VAL A 505 -30.93 6.51 -53.99
CA VAL A 505 -31.55 5.70 -52.93
C VAL A 505 -31.81 6.50 -51.67
N ALA A 506 -30.85 7.36 -51.31
CA ALA A 506 -31.01 8.30 -50.20
C ALA A 506 -30.26 9.60 -50.50
N ASP A 507 -30.88 10.73 -50.15
CA ASP A 507 -30.25 12.06 -50.27
C ASP A 507 -30.37 12.83 -48.97
N HIS A 508 -29.21 12.96 -48.27
CA HIS A 508 -29.02 13.72 -47.05
C HIS A 508 -28.07 14.91 -47.26
N THR A 509 -28.06 15.51 -48.45
CA THR A 509 -27.16 16.63 -48.79
C THR A 509 -27.69 17.98 -48.31
N ALA A 510 -29.00 18.11 -48.04
CA ALA A 510 -29.62 19.35 -47.62
C ALA A 510 -29.45 19.71 -46.14
N ALA A 511 -29.39 18.70 -45.27
CA ALA A 511 -29.33 18.90 -43.83
C ALA A 511 -28.29 17.95 -43.17
N ASP A 512 -27.75 18.40 -42.02
CA ASP A 512 -26.78 17.59 -41.25
C ASP A 512 -27.47 16.36 -40.61
N VAL A 513 -26.91 15.17 -40.80
CA VAL A 513 -27.37 13.91 -40.22
C VAL A 513 -26.65 13.71 -38.90
N PRO A 514 -27.36 13.37 -37.80
CA PRO A 514 -26.72 13.01 -36.54
C PRO A 514 -25.79 11.79 -36.70
N ASN A 515 -24.70 11.74 -35.93
CA ASN A 515 -23.83 10.57 -35.91
C ASN A 515 -24.61 9.35 -35.42
N PRO A 516 -24.73 8.28 -36.21
CA PRO A 516 -25.51 7.08 -35.85
C PRO A 516 -24.79 6.16 -34.87
N GLY A 517 -23.55 6.50 -34.45
CA GLY A 517 -22.73 5.56 -33.74
C GLY A 517 -22.39 4.31 -34.57
N VAL A 518 -22.51 3.14 -33.97
CA VAL A 518 -22.32 1.84 -34.64
C VAL A 518 -23.64 1.22 -35.09
N ALA A 519 -24.74 1.93 -35.04
CA ALA A 519 -26.05 1.40 -35.46
C ALA A 519 -26.17 1.37 -36.97
N ALA A 520 -26.79 0.30 -37.50
CA ALA A 520 -27.09 0.13 -38.92
C ALA A 520 -27.99 1.25 -39.44
N GLN A 521 -27.61 1.89 -40.52
CA GLN A 521 -28.43 2.85 -41.26
C GLN A 521 -28.96 2.17 -42.52
N THR A 522 -30.26 1.87 -42.55
CA THR A 522 -30.91 1.13 -43.65
C THR A 522 -31.68 2.07 -44.56
N TYR A 523 -31.41 1.99 -45.84
CA TYR A 523 -32.03 2.78 -46.88
C TYR A 523 -32.79 1.85 -47.89
N PRO A 524 -34.11 1.93 -47.99
CA PRO A 524 -34.87 1.17 -48.97
C PRO A 524 -34.45 1.58 -50.39
N ALA A 525 -34.02 0.62 -51.19
CA ALA A 525 -33.63 0.86 -52.58
C ALA A 525 -34.81 0.73 -53.56
N ASN A 526 -35.96 0.18 -53.10
CA ASN A 526 -37.22 0.11 -53.83
C ASN A 526 -37.09 -0.43 -55.26
N GLY A 527 -36.19 -1.42 -55.44
CA GLY A 527 -35.95 -2.04 -56.75
C GLY A 527 -35.00 -1.23 -57.66
N ALA A 528 -34.33 -0.20 -57.16
CA ALA A 528 -33.30 0.51 -57.93
C ALA A 528 -32.27 -0.47 -58.49
N ALA A 529 -32.08 -0.48 -59.81
CA ALA A 529 -31.19 -1.42 -60.45
C ALA A 529 -29.89 -0.78 -60.87
N GLY A 530 -28.78 -1.50 -60.68
CA GLY A 530 -27.48 -1.11 -61.15
C GLY A 530 -26.37 -2.04 -60.65
N ARG A 531 -25.20 -1.90 -61.25
CA ARG A 531 -23.99 -2.64 -60.91
C ARG A 531 -23.18 -1.99 -59.77
N TYR A 532 -23.24 -0.67 -59.68
CA TYR A 532 -22.40 0.08 -58.72
C TYR A 532 -23.26 0.74 -57.67
N VAL A 533 -22.84 0.64 -56.40
CA VAL A 533 -23.42 1.36 -55.27
C VAL A 533 -22.38 2.36 -54.79
N ARG A 534 -22.73 3.66 -54.77
CA ARG A 534 -21.84 4.74 -54.34
C ARG A 534 -22.43 5.50 -53.18
N VAL A 535 -21.60 5.77 -52.20
CA VAL A 535 -21.88 6.74 -51.14
C VAL A 535 -21.00 7.97 -51.41
N THR A 536 -21.63 9.13 -51.59
CA THR A 536 -20.98 10.41 -51.85
C THR A 536 -21.17 11.30 -50.63
N ALA A 537 -20.15 11.59 -49.87
CA ALA A 537 -20.13 12.56 -48.77
C ALA A 537 -19.93 13.97 -49.33
N THR A 538 -20.83 14.89 -48.97
CA THR A 538 -20.76 16.33 -49.36
C THR A 538 -20.38 17.21 -48.18
N LYS A 539 -20.46 16.68 -46.92
CA LYS A 539 -19.92 17.27 -45.71
C LYS A 539 -19.31 16.19 -44.86
N LEU A 540 -18.03 16.30 -44.61
CA LEU A 540 -17.21 15.36 -43.85
C LEU A 540 -17.41 15.49 -42.34
N ALA A 541 -17.13 14.44 -41.59
CA ALA A 541 -17.13 14.46 -40.14
C ALA A 541 -15.86 15.14 -39.59
N LEU A 542 -16.01 15.92 -38.54
CA LEU A 542 -14.88 16.50 -37.77
C LEU A 542 -14.18 15.36 -36.98
N ARG A 543 -12.83 15.30 -37.08
CA ARG A 543 -12.01 14.36 -36.29
C ARG A 543 -11.41 15.07 -35.07
N GLN A 544 -10.45 15.89 -35.22
CA GLN A 544 -9.87 16.77 -34.20
C GLN A 544 -9.79 18.20 -34.71
N ASN A 545 -8.86 18.46 -35.63
CA ASN A 545 -8.72 19.75 -36.33
C ASN A 545 -8.79 19.56 -37.83
N ASP A 546 -9.26 18.44 -38.33
CA ASP A 546 -9.40 18.02 -39.70
C ASP A 546 -10.68 17.20 -39.89
N TYR A 547 -10.97 16.83 -41.13
CA TYR A 547 -12.23 16.17 -41.50
C TYR A 547 -11.95 14.93 -42.31
N ASN A 548 -12.81 13.89 -42.13
CA ASN A 548 -12.70 12.61 -42.82
C ASN A 548 -14.08 12.01 -43.14
N PHE A 549 -14.07 10.95 -43.97
CA PHE A 549 -15.21 10.11 -44.27
C PHE A 549 -14.84 8.65 -44.06
N CYS A 550 -15.55 7.95 -43.15
CA CYS A 550 -15.32 6.56 -42.83
C CYS A 550 -16.63 5.79 -42.80
N LEU A 551 -16.60 4.52 -43.21
CA LEU A 551 -17.66 3.52 -43.06
C LEU A 551 -17.04 2.17 -42.68
N ALA A 552 -17.66 1.46 -41.72
CA ALA A 552 -17.21 0.13 -41.34
C ALA A 552 -17.58 -0.90 -42.38
N GLU A 553 -18.84 -0.90 -42.80
CA GLU A 553 -19.36 -1.87 -43.77
C GLU A 553 -20.43 -1.23 -44.62
N LEU A 554 -20.51 -1.64 -45.88
CA LEU A 554 -21.60 -1.37 -46.81
C LEU A 554 -22.21 -2.70 -47.28
N GLU A 555 -23.50 -2.86 -47.07
CA GLU A 555 -24.24 -4.02 -47.54
C GLU A 555 -25.26 -3.60 -48.57
N ALA A 556 -25.42 -4.38 -49.64
CA ALA A 556 -26.43 -4.18 -50.68
C ALA A 556 -27.23 -5.47 -50.85
N PHE A 557 -28.49 -5.47 -50.42
CA PHE A 557 -29.36 -6.61 -50.46
C PHE A 557 -30.19 -6.58 -51.74
N ASP A 558 -30.20 -7.71 -52.46
CA ASP A 558 -31.11 -7.91 -53.60
C ASP A 558 -32.52 -8.27 -53.10
N THR A 559 -33.46 -8.38 -54.03
CA THR A 559 -34.86 -8.73 -53.77
C THR A 559 -35.08 -10.15 -53.23
N THR A 560 -34.01 -10.97 -53.20
CA THR A 560 -34.01 -12.30 -52.54
C THR A 560 -33.49 -12.23 -51.10
N GLY A 561 -33.07 -11.07 -50.65
CA GLY A 561 -32.50 -10.85 -49.31
C GLY A 561 -31.02 -11.23 -49.19
N LYS A 562 -30.30 -11.48 -50.28
CA LYS A 562 -28.86 -11.80 -50.27
C LYS A 562 -28.04 -10.52 -50.36
N ASN A 563 -27.05 -10.38 -49.43
CA ASN A 563 -26.08 -9.29 -49.54
C ASN A 563 -25.11 -9.54 -50.69
N ARG A 564 -25.16 -8.67 -51.72
CA ARG A 564 -24.36 -8.74 -52.96
C ARG A 564 -23.07 -7.93 -52.85
N ALA A 565 -22.94 -7.11 -51.83
CA ALA A 565 -21.71 -6.34 -51.55
C ALA A 565 -20.63 -7.15 -50.80
N ALA A 566 -20.98 -8.28 -50.18
CA ALA A 566 -20.04 -9.10 -49.43
C ALA A 566 -18.87 -9.58 -50.30
N GLY A 567 -17.64 -9.15 -49.97
CA GLY A 567 -16.41 -9.46 -50.70
C GLY A 567 -16.29 -8.77 -52.07
N ALA A 568 -17.21 -7.84 -52.41
CA ALA A 568 -17.20 -7.12 -53.67
C ALA A 568 -16.05 -6.11 -53.74
N MET A 569 -15.65 -5.78 -54.97
CA MET A 569 -14.54 -4.84 -55.22
C MET A 569 -14.95 -3.40 -54.86
N VAL A 570 -14.10 -2.72 -54.09
CA VAL A 570 -14.34 -1.35 -53.65
C VAL A 570 -13.37 -0.37 -54.34
N THR A 571 -13.91 0.71 -54.87
CA THR A 571 -13.16 1.85 -55.39
C THR A 571 -13.55 3.11 -54.63
N ALA A 572 -12.64 4.09 -54.52
CA ALA A 572 -12.92 5.34 -53.84
C ALA A 572 -12.17 6.48 -54.50
N LEU A 573 -12.59 7.71 -54.23
CA LEU A 573 -11.86 8.91 -54.68
C LEU A 573 -10.42 8.92 -54.11
N ASP A 574 -10.31 8.60 -52.81
CA ASP A 574 -9.05 8.43 -52.13
C ASP A 574 -9.23 7.44 -50.91
N SER A 575 -8.13 7.00 -50.31
CA SER A 575 -8.13 6.15 -49.11
C SER A 575 -6.75 6.24 -48.43
N ILE A 576 -6.70 6.21 -47.10
CA ILE A 576 -5.43 6.24 -46.38
C ILE A 576 -4.65 4.91 -46.50
N GLU A 577 -5.31 3.78 -46.82
CA GLU A 577 -4.70 2.45 -46.92
C GLU A 577 -3.72 2.12 -45.84
N ALA A 578 -4.15 2.20 -44.58
CA ALA A 578 -3.38 1.88 -43.40
C ALA A 578 -3.73 0.48 -42.85
N PRO A 579 -3.20 -0.61 -43.47
CA PRO A 579 -3.49 -1.96 -43.04
C PRO A 579 -2.91 -2.22 -41.63
N VAL A 580 -3.55 -3.02 -40.78
CA VAL A 580 -4.80 -3.82 -40.98
C VAL A 580 -6.09 -3.00 -40.85
N ARG A 581 -6.06 -1.88 -40.14
CA ARG A 581 -7.23 -1.12 -39.65
C ARG A 581 -8.09 -0.55 -40.81
N TRP A 582 -7.47 0.13 -41.76
CA TRP A 582 -8.14 0.92 -42.75
C TRP A 582 -7.74 0.49 -44.17
N ARG A 583 -8.71 -0.04 -44.93
CA ARG A 583 -8.56 -0.42 -46.34
C ARG A 583 -9.88 -0.28 -47.05
N LYS A 584 -9.84 -0.04 -48.37
CA LYS A 584 -11.05 -0.11 -49.20
C LYS A 584 -11.75 -1.45 -49.09
N SER A 585 -11.01 -2.56 -49.08
CA SER A 585 -11.57 -3.93 -48.98
C SER A 585 -12.30 -4.22 -47.69
N ASN A 586 -12.00 -3.51 -46.61
CA ASN A 586 -12.68 -3.68 -45.32
C ASN A 586 -14.14 -3.18 -45.32
N LEU A 587 -14.55 -2.42 -46.36
CA LEU A 587 -15.93 -1.93 -46.50
C LEU A 587 -16.92 -3.05 -46.86
N THR A 588 -16.44 -4.21 -47.31
CA THR A 588 -17.26 -5.34 -47.76
C THR A 588 -16.84 -6.68 -47.21
N ASP A 589 -16.04 -6.67 -46.10
CA ASP A 589 -15.46 -7.87 -45.46
C ASP A 589 -16.42 -8.64 -44.54
N GLY A 590 -17.65 -8.10 -44.36
CA GLY A 590 -18.69 -8.67 -43.52
C GLY A 590 -18.57 -8.34 -42.03
N TYR A 591 -17.69 -7.41 -41.66
CA TYR A 591 -17.52 -6.99 -40.27
C TYR A 591 -18.02 -5.56 -40.04
N ALA A 592 -18.87 -5.39 -39.03
CA ALA A 592 -19.27 -4.08 -38.51
C ALA A 592 -19.36 -4.13 -36.98
N PRO A 593 -18.82 -3.13 -36.23
CA PRO A 593 -18.75 -3.16 -34.77
C PRO A 593 -20.11 -3.17 -34.07
N GLY A 594 -21.18 -2.66 -34.72
CA GLY A 594 -22.56 -2.67 -34.23
C GLY A 594 -23.40 -3.88 -34.66
N ARG A 595 -22.83 -4.83 -35.39
CA ARG A 595 -23.53 -5.97 -35.94
C ARG A 595 -23.76 -7.04 -34.87
N HIS A 596 -24.88 -6.93 -34.14
CA HIS A 596 -25.37 -7.96 -33.23
C HIS A 596 -26.67 -8.57 -33.79
N ALA A 597 -26.86 -9.85 -33.49
CA ALA A 597 -28.13 -10.53 -33.78
C ALA A 597 -29.22 -10.10 -32.76
N VAL A 598 -29.68 -8.84 -32.87
CA VAL A 598 -30.60 -8.21 -31.89
C VAL A 598 -31.90 -9.02 -31.73
N GLY A 599 -32.38 -9.69 -32.77
CA GLY A 599 -33.58 -10.51 -32.72
C GLY A 599 -33.47 -11.74 -31.81
N ASP A 600 -32.32 -12.41 -31.83
CA ASP A 600 -32.12 -13.66 -31.08
C ASP A 600 -31.96 -13.40 -29.59
N ILE A 601 -31.27 -12.31 -29.18
CA ILE A 601 -31.09 -11.95 -27.76
C ILE A 601 -32.43 -11.60 -27.11
N THR A 602 -33.28 -10.85 -27.77
CA THR A 602 -34.60 -10.47 -27.24
C THR A 602 -35.48 -11.70 -27.04
N LYS A 603 -35.46 -12.63 -27.99
CA LYS A 603 -36.16 -13.90 -27.89
C LYS A 603 -35.64 -14.76 -26.73
N LEU A 604 -34.33 -14.93 -26.65
CA LEU A 604 -33.68 -15.69 -25.56
C LEU A 604 -33.95 -15.08 -24.18
N LYS A 605 -33.94 -13.76 -24.05
CA LYS A 605 -34.28 -13.07 -22.78
C LYS A 605 -35.75 -13.34 -22.42
N LYS A 606 -36.65 -13.28 -23.36
CA LYS A 606 -38.07 -13.59 -23.15
C LYS A 606 -38.27 -15.06 -22.73
N GLU A 607 -37.65 -16.01 -23.42
CA GLU A 607 -37.67 -17.43 -23.04
C GLU A 607 -37.13 -17.66 -21.62
N ARG A 608 -36.08 -16.94 -21.27
CA ARG A 608 -35.51 -16.96 -19.92
C ARG A 608 -36.47 -16.43 -18.84
N GLU A 609 -37.12 -15.31 -19.10
CA GLU A 609 -38.12 -14.73 -18.21
C GLU A 609 -39.32 -15.67 -18.01
N GLU A 610 -39.82 -16.25 -19.08
CA GLU A 610 -40.91 -17.23 -19.03
C GLU A 610 -40.50 -18.50 -18.26
N LEU A 611 -39.27 -18.97 -18.43
CA LEU A 611 -38.77 -20.12 -17.67
C LEU A 611 -38.68 -19.77 -16.17
N ILE A 612 -38.10 -18.62 -15.84
CA ILE A 612 -38.00 -18.15 -14.46
C ILE A 612 -39.38 -18.03 -13.82
N ALA A 613 -40.34 -17.42 -14.52
CA ALA A 613 -41.70 -17.28 -14.01
C ALA A 613 -42.38 -18.63 -13.73
N ARG A 614 -42.08 -19.67 -14.55
CA ARG A 614 -42.63 -21.01 -14.39
C ARG A 614 -42.00 -21.82 -13.27
N VAL A 615 -40.66 -21.67 -13.04
CA VAL A 615 -39.92 -22.50 -12.08
C VAL A 615 -39.83 -21.86 -10.70
N THR A 616 -40.09 -20.53 -10.57
CA THR A 616 -40.01 -19.82 -9.31
C THR A 616 -41.30 -19.99 -8.50
N ASP A 617 -41.21 -20.52 -7.30
CA ASP A 617 -42.35 -20.62 -6.42
C ASP A 617 -42.92 -19.23 -6.02
N PRO A 618 -44.23 -19.11 -5.71
CA PRO A 618 -44.89 -17.84 -5.45
C PRO A 618 -44.30 -17.06 -4.29
N ALA A 619 -43.77 -17.76 -3.27
CA ALA A 619 -43.16 -17.13 -2.10
C ALA A 619 -41.83 -16.49 -2.46
N THR A 620 -40.98 -17.21 -3.21
CA THR A 620 -39.69 -16.69 -3.72
C THR A 620 -39.91 -15.53 -4.69
N ALA A 621 -40.91 -15.61 -5.59
CA ALA A 621 -41.24 -14.52 -6.51
C ALA A 621 -41.74 -13.26 -5.78
N THR A 622 -42.50 -13.42 -4.71
CA THR A 622 -42.95 -12.30 -3.86
C THR A 622 -41.76 -11.67 -3.12
N ALA A 623 -40.91 -12.52 -2.51
CA ALA A 623 -39.71 -12.05 -1.82
C ALA A 623 -38.76 -11.28 -2.75
N ILE A 624 -38.57 -11.69 -3.99
CA ILE A 624 -37.78 -10.97 -5.01
C ILE A 624 -38.38 -9.57 -5.26
N ARG A 625 -39.71 -9.49 -5.50
CA ARG A 625 -40.37 -8.19 -5.73
C ARG A 625 -40.24 -7.25 -4.55
N GLU A 626 -40.48 -7.74 -3.33
CA GLU A 626 -40.37 -6.95 -2.10
C GLU A 626 -38.93 -6.48 -1.88
N THR A 627 -37.96 -7.38 -2.04
CA THR A 627 -36.52 -7.03 -1.87
C THR A 627 -36.07 -5.99 -2.91
N THR A 628 -36.50 -6.13 -4.16
CA THR A 628 -36.21 -5.17 -5.23
C THR A 628 -36.86 -3.79 -4.97
N ALA A 629 -38.11 -3.78 -4.53
CA ALA A 629 -38.80 -2.54 -4.17
C ALA A 629 -38.15 -1.83 -2.99
N GLU A 630 -37.74 -2.59 -1.96
CA GLU A 630 -37.08 -2.01 -0.80
C GLU A 630 -35.66 -1.53 -1.14
N LEU A 631 -34.92 -2.23 -2.02
CA LEU A 631 -33.64 -1.73 -2.55
C LEU A 631 -33.82 -0.38 -3.24
N ALA A 632 -34.82 -0.27 -4.12
CA ALA A 632 -35.12 1.00 -4.79
C ALA A 632 -35.45 2.15 -3.81
N ARG A 633 -36.17 1.85 -2.72
CA ARG A 633 -36.45 2.84 -1.67
C ARG A 633 -35.18 3.26 -0.94
N VAL A 634 -34.33 2.31 -0.57
CA VAL A 634 -33.05 2.59 0.11
C VAL A 634 -32.13 3.40 -0.80
N ASP A 635 -32.02 3.08 -2.09
CA ASP A 635 -31.22 3.83 -3.05
C ASP A 635 -31.76 5.27 -3.23
N ALA A 636 -33.08 5.47 -3.24
CA ALA A 636 -33.69 6.80 -3.26
C ALA A 636 -33.43 7.61 -1.99
N GLU A 637 -33.38 6.98 -0.81
CA GLU A 637 -33.01 7.65 0.44
C GLU A 637 -31.51 8.00 0.47
N LEU A 638 -30.64 7.11 -0.04
CA LEU A 638 -29.20 7.39 -0.17
C LEU A 638 -28.94 8.60 -1.07
N ALA A 639 -29.69 8.74 -2.15
CA ALA A 639 -29.58 9.89 -3.07
C ALA A 639 -29.92 11.24 -2.40
N LYS A 640 -30.69 11.25 -1.30
CA LYS A 640 -31.02 12.47 -0.53
C LYS A 640 -29.90 12.91 0.42
N VAL A 641 -28.89 12.08 0.61
CA VAL A 641 -27.77 12.32 1.51
C VAL A 641 -26.46 12.32 0.68
N PRO A 642 -26.19 13.33 -0.15
CA PRO A 642 -24.98 13.38 -0.95
C PRO A 642 -23.75 13.59 -0.07
N PRO A 643 -22.59 13.01 -0.44
CA PRO A 643 -21.34 13.26 0.26
C PRO A 643 -20.93 14.73 0.16
N THR A 644 -20.30 15.26 1.22
CA THR A 644 -19.92 16.67 1.33
C THR A 644 -18.39 16.87 1.35
N GLY A 645 -17.64 15.79 1.42
CA GLY A 645 -16.18 15.79 1.39
C GLY A 645 -15.62 14.65 0.52
N VAL A 646 -14.33 14.74 0.21
CA VAL A 646 -13.57 13.72 -0.51
C VAL A 646 -12.26 13.48 0.21
N VAL A 647 -11.84 12.22 0.32
CA VAL A 647 -10.54 11.80 0.86
C VAL A 647 -9.84 10.88 -0.13
N TYR A 648 -8.55 11.07 -0.34
CA TYR A 648 -7.72 10.12 -1.09
C TYR A 648 -7.41 8.91 -0.19
N ALA A 649 -7.94 7.75 -0.53
CA ALA A 649 -7.99 6.60 0.37
C ALA A 649 -7.90 5.27 -0.38
N GLY A 650 -7.62 4.19 0.36
CA GLY A 650 -7.85 2.83 -0.12
C GLY A 650 -9.34 2.58 -0.30
N THR A 651 -9.78 2.25 -1.52
CA THR A 651 -11.19 2.10 -1.85
C THR A 651 -11.44 1.07 -2.94
N VAL A 652 -12.66 0.53 -2.97
CA VAL A 652 -13.19 -0.18 -4.16
C VAL A 652 -13.56 0.89 -5.18
N TYR A 653 -12.67 1.08 -6.17
CA TYR A 653 -12.83 2.14 -7.16
C TYR A 653 -13.81 1.74 -8.26
N ASN A 654 -14.81 2.58 -8.50
CA ASN A 654 -15.90 2.32 -9.47
C ASN A 654 -15.66 2.92 -10.85
N GLY A 655 -14.67 3.80 -11.00
CA GLY A 655 -14.33 4.43 -12.26
C GLY A 655 -13.16 3.74 -12.94
N GLY A 656 -12.76 4.34 -14.03
CA GLY A 656 -11.54 4.01 -14.76
C GLY A 656 -11.76 3.96 -16.26
N ASP A 657 -10.80 4.51 -16.95
CA ASP A 657 -10.64 4.37 -18.40
C ASP A 657 -10.16 2.96 -18.74
N ALA A 658 -10.00 2.69 -20.04
CA ALA A 658 -9.58 1.38 -20.53
C ALA A 658 -8.29 0.83 -19.87
N ALA A 659 -7.40 1.71 -19.38
CA ALA A 659 -6.14 1.35 -18.76
C ALA A 659 -6.24 1.10 -17.23
N PHE A 660 -6.92 2.01 -16.49
CA PHE A 660 -7.13 1.85 -15.06
C PHE A 660 -8.58 1.51 -14.73
N ARG A 661 -8.85 0.22 -14.58
CA ARG A 661 -10.16 -0.28 -14.17
C ARG A 661 -10.09 -0.75 -12.71
N GLY A 662 -10.84 -0.09 -11.82
CA GLY A 662 -11.01 -0.55 -10.44
C GLY A 662 -11.87 -1.82 -10.35
N THR A 663 -11.95 -2.39 -9.16
CA THR A 663 -12.79 -3.60 -8.92
C THR A 663 -14.27 -3.28 -8.71
N GLY A 664 -14.64 -2.01 -8.61
CA GLY A 664 -16.02 -1.58 -8.37
C GLY A 664 -17.01 -2.04 -9.44
N PRO A 665 -16.70 -1.96 -10.77
CA PRO A 665 -17.55 -2.49 -11.82
C PRO A 665 -17.84 -4.00 -11.70
N ASP A 666 -16.95 -4.74 -11.01
CA ASP A 666 -17.12 -6.17 -10.72
C ASP A 666 -17.66 -6.41 -9.30
N GLY A 667 -18.27 -5.39 -8.68
CA GLY A 667 -18.88 -5.46 -7.36
C GLY A 667 -17.87 -5.53 -6.21
N GLY A 668 -16.65 -5.03 -6.40
CA GLY A 668 -15.58 -5.10 -5.40
C GLY A 668 -14.98 -6.50 -5.24
N ARG A 669 -15.13 -7.36 -6.25
CA ARG A 669 -14.58 -8.72 -6.22
C ARG A 669 -13.05 -8.65 -6.15
N PRO A 670 -12.43 -9.28 -5.15
CA PRO A 670 -10.98 -9.29 -5.02
C PRO A 670 -10.31 -9.97 -6.22
N ARG A 671 -9.21 -9.39 -6.68
CA ARG A 671 -8.35 -10.00 -7.70
C ARG A 671 -7.74 -11.31 -7.20
N HIS A 672 -7.48 -12.26 -8.09
CA HIS A 672 -6.77 -13.49 -7.76
C HIS A 672 -5.31 -13.20 -7.44
N ILE A 673 -4.83 -13.65 -6.29
CA ILE A 673 -3.45 -13.47 -5.84
C ILE A 673 -2.73 -14.82 -5.85
N PHE A 674 -1.59 -14.85 -6.52
CA PHE A 674 -0.76 -16.04 -6.65
C PHE A 674 0.59 -15.83 -5.97
N VAL A 675 1.15 -16.89 -5.41
CA VAL A 675 2.56 -16.91 -5.06
C VAL A 675 3.37 -16.79 -6.35
N LEU A 676 4.32 -15.87 -6.40
CA LEU A 676 5.14 -15.64 -7.58
C LEU A 676 6.52 -16.30 -7.44
N LYS A 677 6.95 -17.06 -8.46
CA LYS A 677 8.28 -17.66 -8.48
C LYS A 677 9.34 -16.55 -8.47
N ARG A 678 10.08 -16.40 -7.38
CA ARG A 678 11.08 -15.34 -7.17
C ARG A 678 10.54 -13.91 -7.33
N GLY A 679 9.26 -13.69 -7.00
CA GLY A 679 8.64 -12.37 -7.14
C GLY A 679 8.29 -11.96 -8.57
N ASP A 680 8.46 -12.83 -9.56
CA ASP A 680 8.20 -12.52 -10.97
C ASP A 680 6.72 -12.64 -11.30
N VAL A 681 6.08 -11.52 -11.66
CA VAL A 681 4.66 -11.43 -12.02
C VAL A 681 4.28 -12.27 -13.25
N LYS A 682 5.28 -12.69 -14.05
CA LYS A 682 5.11 -13.56 -15.22
C LYS A 682 5.05 -15.05 -14.84
N SER A 683 5.43 -15.40 -13.62
CA SER A 683 5.62 -16.77 -13.18
C SER A 683 4.76 -17.09 -11.94
N PRO A 684 3.40 -17.03 -12.07
CA PRO A 684 2.50 -17.38 -10.98
C PRO A 684 2.57 -18.88 -10.64
N LEU A 685 2.51 -19.20 -9.35
CA LEU A 685 2.44 -20.57 -8.80
C LEU A 685 1.01 -20.83 -8.28
N GLN A 686 0.85 -21.31 -7.05
CA GLN A 686 -0.47 -21.54 -6.43
C GLN A 686 -1.17 -20.24 -6.05
N GLU A 687 -2.50 -20.24 -6.16
CA GLU A 687 -3.35 -19.18 -5.66
C GLU A 687 -3.43 -19.22 -4.13
N VAL A 688 -3.53 -18.04 -3.50
CA VAL A 688 -3.65 -17.90 -2.05
C VAL A 688 -4.80 -16.97 -1.67
N GLY A 689 -5.50 -17.33 -0.60
CA GLY A 689 -6.50 -16.49 0.05
C GLY A 689 -5.89 -15.51 1.05
N PRO A 690 -6.72 -14.64 1.68
CA PRO A 690 -6.25 -13.64 2.64
C PRO A 690 -5.70 -14.27 3.92
N GLY A 691 -4.70 -13.63 4.48
CA GLY A 691 -4.03 -14.05 5.71
C GLY A 691 -2.93 -13.07 6.11
N THR A 692 -2.06 -13.51 7.02
CA THR A 692 -0.96 -12.72 7.55
C THR A 692 0.23 -13.63 7.89
N VAL A 693 1.27 -13.07 8.51
CA VAL A 693 2.43 -13.82 8.98
C VAL A 693 2.06 -14.83 10.07
N ASN A 694 2.57 -16.04 9.94
CA ASN A 694 2.29 -17.13 10.91
C ASN A 694 3.41 -17.25 11.95
N VAL A 695 3.70 -16.14 12.65
CA VAL A 695 4.79 -16.06 13.64
C VAL A 695 4.30 -16.07 15.09
N ILE A 696 3.00 -15.94 15.32
CA ILE A 696 2.38 -15.94 16.65
C ILE A 696 1.58 -17.23 16.81
N ARG A 697 1.97 -18.08 17.77
CA ARG A 697 1.40 -19.44 17.94
C ARG A 697 -0.10 -19.43 18.21
N GLU A 698 -0.58 -18.45 18.96
CA GLU A 698 -1.96 -18.36 19.43
C GLU A 698 -2.91 -17.69 18.41
N LEU A 699 -2.38 -17.19 17.29
CA LEU A 699 -3.17 -16.48 16.28
C LEU A 699 -3.04 -17.14 14.91
N PRO A 700 -4.17 -17.31 14.18
CA PRO A 700 -4.12 -17.93 12.86
C PRO A 700 -3.43 -17.03 11.83
N GLY A 701 -2.55 -17.59 11.00
CA GLY A 701 -1.94 -16.90 9.85
C GLY A 701 -2.84 -16.91 8.60
N VAL A 702 -3.93 -17.69 8.58
CA VAL A 702 -4.88 -17.78 7.46
C VAL A 702 -6.25 -17.29 7.91
N PHE A 703 -6.87 -16.43 7.13
CA PHE A 703 -8.22 -15.94 7.41
C PHE A 703 -9.25 -16.77 6.66
N HIS A 704 -9.98 -17.62 7.39
CA HIS A 704 -11.05 -18.45 6.84
C HIS A 704 -12.33 -17.62 6.74
N LEU A 705 -12.52 -16.95 5.59
CA LEU A 705 -13.71 -16.16 5.31
C LEU A 705 -14.71 -16.98 4.48
N PRO A 706 -16.04 -16.77 4.66
CA PRO A 706 -17.06 -17.40 3.83
C PRO A 706 -16.84 -17.09 2.34
N ALA A 707 -17.22 -18.04 1.47
CA ALA A 707 -17.20 -17.80 0.03
C ALA A 707 -18.10 -16.60 -0.32
N GLY A 708 -17.56 -15.64 -1.07
CA GLY A 708 -18.30 -14.42 -1.42
C GLY A 708 -18.34 -13.34 -0.31
N ALA A 709 -17.60 -13.51 0.79
CA ALA A 709 -17.50 -12.45 1.81
C ALA A 709 -17.08 -11.12 1.17
N PRO A 710 -17.70 -9.99 1.61
CA PRO A 710 -17.31 -8.65 1.15
C PRO A 710 -15.81 -8.41 1.34
N GLU A 711 -15.20 -7.60 0.44
CA GLU A 711 -13.77 -7.33 0.51
C GLU A 711 -13.32 -6.77 1.87
N GLY A 712 -14.14 -5.91 2.48
CA GLY A 712 -13.84 -5.27 3.76
C GLY A 712 -13.65 -6.26 4.90
N GLU A 713 -14.24 -7.45 4.85
CA GLU A 713 -14.01 -8.49 5.86
C GLU A 713 -12.56 -9.01 5.87
N ARG A 714 -11.87 -8.97 4.72
CA ARG A 714 -10.44 -9.30 4.65
C ARG A 714 -9.59 -8.32 5.46
N ARG A 715 -9.87 -7.02 5.29
CA ARG A 715 -9.20 -5.94 6.04
C ARG A 715 -9.57 -5.97 7.53
N ALA A 716 -10.84 -6.20 7.83
CA ALA A 716 -11.33 -6.34 9.19
C ALA A 716 -10.68 -7.52 9.92
N ALA A 717 -10.47 -8.65 9.24
CA ALA A 717 -9.76 -9.80 9.80
C ALA A 717 -8.30 -9.46 10.13
N LEU A 718 -7.59 -8.75 9.23
CA LEU A 718 -6.22 -8.30 9.50
C LEU A 718 -6.18 -7.27 10.64
N ALA A 719 -7.10 -6.31 10.66
CA ALA A 719 -7.19 -5.31 11.72
C ALA A 719 -7.42 -5.94 13.10
N ARG A 720 -8.32 -6.93 13.19
CA ARG A 720 -8.55 -7.70 14.41
C ARG A 720 -7.33 -8.52 14.83
N TRP A 721 -6.62 -9.14 13.88
CA TRP A 721 -5.39 -9.88 14.16
C TRP A 721 -4.28 -8.96 14.70
N ILE A 722 -4.10 -7.78 14.13
CA ILE A 722 -3.12 -6.79 14.59
C ILE A 722 -3.48 -6.32 16.01
N THR A 723 -4.76 -6.03 16.29
CA THR A 723 -5.21 -5.49 17.57
C THR A 723 -5.59 -6.55 18.61
N ASP A 724 -5.36 -7.83 18.31
CA ASP A 724 -5.62 -8.90 19.27
C ASP A 724 -4.72 -8.74 20.52
N PRO A 725 -5.26 -8.80 21.74
CA PRO A 725 -4.45 -8.68 22.96
C PRO A 725 -3.31 -9.69 23.07
N ARG A 726 -3.41 -10.83 22.38
CA ARG A 726 -2.38 -11.87 22.32
C ARG A 726 -1.26 -11.58 21.34
N ASN A 727 -1.42 -10.54 20.46
CA ASN A 727 -0.38 -10.15 19.52
C ASN A 727 0.74 -9.35 20.22
N PRO A 728 1.88 -9.96 20.55
CA PRO A 728 2.90 -9.26 21.34
C PRO A 728 3.60 -8.15 20.54
N LEU A 729 3.63 -8.26 19.21
CA LEU A 729 4.36 -7.36 18.34
C LEU A 729 3.73 -5.97 18.32
N THR A 730 2.42 -5.89 18.20
CA THR A 730 1.68 -4.61 18.15
C THR A 730 1.92 -3.77 19.39
N TRP A 731 1.79 -4.37 20.56
CA TRP A 731 1.89 -3.64 21.84
C TRP A 731 3.33 -3.23 22.15
N ARG A 732 4.32 -4.09 21.83
CA ARG A 732 5.75 -3.74 21.95
C ARG A 732 6.15 -2.66 20.95
N SER A 733 5.64 -2.72 19.70
CA SER A 733 5.97 -1.76 18.65
C SER A 733 5.54 -0.34 19.02
N ILE A 734 4.28 -0.15 19.41
CA ILE A 734 3.78 1.20 19.71
C ILE A 734 4.46 1.82 20.94
N VAL A 735 4.63 1.08 22.03
CA VAL A 735 5.30 1.63 23.21
C VAL A 735 6.76 1.92 22.94
N ASN A 736 7.44 1.12 22.12
CA ASN A 736 8.83 1.37 21.69
C ASN A 736 8.95 2.64 20.84
N ARG A 737 7.99 2.93 19.96
CA ARG A 737 7.97 4.17 19.16
C ARG A 737 7.76 5.39 20.01
N VAL A 738 6.78 5.38 20.92
CA VAL A 738 6.54 6.50 21.86
C VAL A 738 7.77 6.73 22.72
N TRP A 739 8.38 5.65 23.22
CA TRP A 739 9.65 5.74 23.97
C TRP A 739 10.75 6.40 23.15
N GLN A 740 10.94 5.96 21.90
CA GLN A 740 11.97 6.52 21.00
C GLN A 740 11.84 8.03 20.81
N TYR A 741 10.62 8.52 20.64
CA TYR A 741 10.40 9.96 20.45
C TYR A 741 10.70 10.78 21.68
N HIS A 742 10.57 10.23 22.90
CA HIS A 742 10.94 10.93 24.13
C HIS A 742 12.43 10.84 24.45
N PHE A 743 13.03 9.68 24.27
CA PHE A 743 14.41 9.41 24.70
C PHE A 743 15.45 9.43 23.56
N GLY A 744 15.02 9.64 22.31
CA GLY A 744 15.88 9.69 21.12
C GLY A 744 16.32 8.33 20.58
N ARG A 745 16.12 7.25 21.36
CA ARG A 745 16.40 5.87 20.96
C ARG A 745 15.32 4.95 21.52
N GLY A 746 14.82 4.03 20.69
CA GLY A 746 13.91 2.97 21.14
C GLY A 746 14.60 2.00 22.13
N ILE A 747 13.82 1.36 22.99
CA ILE A 747 14.29 0.22 23.80
C ILE A 747 14.80 -0.85 22.83
N VAL A 748 14.10 -1.05 21.71
CA VAL A 748 14.59 -1.72 20.51
C VAL A 748 14.96 -0.65 19.49
N ALA A 749 16.25 -0.57 19.14
CA ALA A 749 16.75 0.53 18.31
C ALA A 749 16.37 0.44 16.82
N THR A 750 15.75 -0.67 16.40
CA THR A 750 15.19 -0.92 15.07
C THR A 750 13.65 -1.02 15.15
N PRO A 751 12.91 0.11 15.18
CA PRO A 751 11.49 0.10 15.52
C PRO A 751 10.59 -0.56 14.46
N ASN A 752 11.08 -0.72 13.21
CA ASN A 752 10.39 -1.45 12.14
C ASN A 752 10.86 -2.90 11.99
N ASP A 753 11.83 -3.35 12.80
CA ASP A 753 12.36 -4.71 12.71
C ASP A 753 12.58 -5.31 14.11
N PHE A 754 11.60 -6.06 14.57
CA PHE A 754 11.64 -6.88 15.77
C PHE A 754 11.99 -8.34 15.47
N GLY A 755 12.27 -8.64 14.20
CA GLY A 755 12.77 -9.93 13.74
C GLY A 755 14.23 -10.17 14.11
N LYS A 756 14.80 -11.25 13.58
CA LYS A 756 16.18 -11.67 13.89
C LYS A 756 17.25 -10.77 13.27
N MET A 757 16.87 -9.90 12.33
CA MET A 757 17.77 -8.87 11.77
C MET A 757 17.80 -7.61 12.63
N GLY A 758 16.76 -7.39 13.44
CA GLY A 758 16.66 -6.25 14.34
C GLY A 758 17.54 -6.36 15.58
N GLN A 759 17.60 -5.27 16.32
CA GLN A 759 18.37 -5.18 17.57
C GLN A 759 17.60 -5.83 18.72
N LEU A 760 18.34 -6.41 19.67
CA LEU A 760 17.75 -6.89 20.92
C LEU A 760 17.34 -5.69 21.80
N PRO A 761 16.28 -5.82 22.61
CA PRO A 761 15.87 -4.78 23.52
C PRO A 761 16.94 -4.53 24.61
N SER A 762 17.25 -3.26 24.86
CA SER A 762 18.18 -2.87 25.94
C SER A 762 17.60 -3.15 27.34
N HIS A 763 16.28 -3.07 27.47
CA HIS A 763 15.51 -3.26 28.70
C HIS A 763 14.27 -4.14 28.42
N PRO A 764 14.44 -5.45 28.22
CA PRO A 764 13.35 -6.33 27.79
C PRO A 764 12.19 -6.38 28.80
N GLU A 765 12.49 -6.40 30.09
CA GLU A 765 11.47 -6.44 31.16
C GLU A 765 10.63 -5.14 31.19
N LEU A 766 11.26 -3.98 30.96
CA LEU A 766 10.56 -2.70 30.85
C LEU A 766 9.68 -2.65 29.62
N LEU A 767 10.19 -3.12 28.48
CA LEU A 767 9.41 -3.18 27.25
C LEU A 767 8.13 -4.00 27.43
N ASP A 768 8.24 -5.17 28.03
CA ASP A 768 7.10 -6.05 28.30
C ASP A 768 6.14 -5.46 29.34
N TRP A 769 6.68 -4.80 30.38
CA TRP A 769 5.85 -4.11 31.35
C TRP A 769 5.06 -2.95 30.72
N LEU A 770 5.72 -2.10 29.92
CA LEU A 770 5.08 -0.98 29.21
C LEU A 770 4.01 -1.49 28.23
N ALA A 771 4.31 -2.55 27.47
CA ALA A 771 3.38 -3.14 26.53
C ALA A 771 2.14 -3.73 27.23
N ALA A 772 2.32 -4.41 28.34
CA ALA A 772 1.22 -4.93 29.16
C ALA A 772 0.40 -3.81 29.80
N GLU A 773 1.08 -2.80 30.39
CA GLU A 773 0.44 -1.64 31.00
C GLU A 773 -0.41 -0.91 29.99
N PHE A 774 0.14 -0.53 28.84
CA PHE A 774 -0.56 0.17 27.77
C PHE A 774 -1.76 -0.62 27.24
N ARG A 775 -1.57 -1.93 26.95
CA ARG A 775 -2.63 -2.81 26.44
C ARG A 775 -3.80 -2.92 27.41
N ASP A 776 -3.51 -3.10 28.69
CA ASP A 776 -4.51 -3.51 29.69
C ASP A 776 -5.17 -2.31 30.38
N THR A 777 -4.62 -1.07 30.26
CA THR A 777 -5.15 0.13 30.94
C THR A 777 -5.85 1.13 30.00
N GLY A 778 -6.47 0.64 28.92
CA GLY A 778 -7.30 1.45 28.03
C GLY A 778 -6.59 1.98 26.79
N GLN A 779 -5.30 1.66 26.58
CA GLN A 779 -4.55 1.96 25.35
C GLN A 779 -4.44 3.47 25.03
N SER A 780 -4.44 4.29 26.09
CA SER A 780 -4.32 5.75 26.01
C SER A 780 -2.87 6.15 25.74
N ILE A 781 -2.63 6.78 24.60
CA ILE A 781 -1.31 7.30 24.24
C ILE A 781 -0.93 8.48 25.14
N LYS A 782 -1.90 9.33 25.53
CA LYS A 782 -1.65 10.43 26.47
C LYS A 782 -1.25 9.93 27.86
N THR A 783 -1.87 8.85 28.35
CA THR A 783 -1.48 8.22 29.61
C THR A 783 -0.05 7.67 29.55
N LEU A 784 0.32 7.03 28.42
CA LEU A 784 1.69 6.56 28.20
C LEU A 784 2.69 7.73 28.19
N HIS A 785 2.38 8.83 27.50
CA HIS A 785 3.20 10.03 27.53
C HIS A 785 3.39 10.56 28.95
N LYS A 786 2.28 10.73 29.66
CA LYS A 786 2.32 11.22 31.06
C LYS A 786 3.22 10.35 31.92
N LEU A 787 3.07 9.03 31.82
CA LEU A 787 3.92 8.05 32.53
C LEU A 787 5.40 8.27 32.24
N LEU A 788 5.77 8.43 30.96
CA LEU A 788 7.16 8.57 30.54
C LEU A 788 7.74 9.94 30.97
N VAL A 789 7.04 11.04 30.65
CA VAL A 789 7.59 12.38 30.90
C VAL A 789 7.58 12.79 32.38
N THR A 790 6.80 12.12 33.26
CA THR A 790 6.81 12.33 34.69
C THR A 790 7.85 11.48 35.44
N SER A 791 8.53 10.54 34.74
CA SER A 791 9.59 9.73 35.34
C SER A 791 10.78 10.57 35.73
N ALA A 792 11.52 10.15 36.78
CA ALA A 792 12.77 10.78 37.20
C ALA A 792 13.82 10.73 36.08
N ILE A 793 13.80 9.66 35.28
CA ILE A 793 14.74 9.43 34.16
C ILE A 793 14.55 10.47 33.05
N TYR A 794 13.33 10.84 32.71
CA TYR A 794 13.05 11.89 31.72
C TYR A 794 13.47 13.27 32.23
N ARG A 795 13.38 13.49 33.54
CA ARG A 795 13.67 14.78 34.18
C ARG A 795 15.16 15.04 34.43
N GLN A 796 16.07 14.10 34.11
CA GLN A 796 17.50 14.24 34.26
C GLN A 796 18.09 15.38 33.40
N VAL A 797 19.25 15.93 33.81
CA VAL A 797 20.07 16.77 32.92
C VAL A 797 20.62 15.95 31.76
N SER A 798 20.92 16.63 30.65
CA SER A 798 21.51 16.02 29.43
C SER A 798 23.04 16.08 29.42
N THR A 799 23.66 16.67 30.42
CA THR A 799 25.10 16.88 30.49
C THR A 799 25.86 15.56 30.65
N GLY A 800 26.90 15.37 29.85
CA GLY A 800 27.80 14.22 29.92
C GLY A 800 28.68 14.24 31.18
N ALA A 801 29.21 13.07 31.54
CA ALA A 801 30.18 12.88 32.57
C ALA A 801 31.22 11.85 32.12
N GLU A 802 32.48 12.24 32.00
CA GLU A 802 33.55 11.43 31.39
C GLU A 802 33.64 10.01 31.95
N ALA A 803 33.50 9.82 33.24
CA ALA A 803 33.54 8.50 33.87
C ALA A 803 32.38 7.58 33.44
N ARG A 804 31.20 8.14 33.23
CA ARG A 804 30.00 7.40 32.78
C ARG A 804 30.00 7.21 31.29
N ASP A 805 30.48 8.20 30.51
CA ASP A 805 30.66 8.11 29.08
C ASP A 805 31.64 6.99 28.68
N ARG A 806 32.64 6.67 29.53
CA ARG A 806 33.54 5.52 29.31
C ARG A 806 32.83 4.18 29.43
N ILE A 807 31.73 4.10 30.16
CA ILE A 807 30.94 2.86 30.32
C ILE A 807 29.84 2.78 29.28
N ASP A 808 29.10 3.88 29.05
CA ASP A 808 27.97 3.97 28.16
C ASP A 808 27.92 5.33 27.43
N ALA A 809 28.82 5.50 26.46
CA ALA A 809 28.91 6.71 25.65
C ALA A 809 27.61 6.96 24.85
N GLY A 810 26.97 5.89 24.40
CA GLY A 810 25.72 5.92 23.65
C GLY A 810 24.47 6.17 24.49
N ASN A 811 24.62 6.33 25.80
CA ASN A 811 23.52 6.53 26.77
C ASN A 811 22.37 5.47 26.59
N VAL A 812 22.75 4.23 26.28
CA VAL A 812 21.81 3.13 26.06
C VAL A 812 21.01 2.81 27.31
N TYR A 813 21.64 2.99 28.49
CA TYR A 813 21.04 2.70 29.79
C TYR A 813 20.40 3.92 30.45
N LEU A 814 20.39 5.09 29.80
CA LEU A 814 19.71 6.33 30.22
C LEU A 814 20.21 6.86 31.59
N TRP A 815 21.52 6.87 31.79
CA TRP A 815 22.12 7.50 32.98
C TRP A 815 22.03 9.03 32.97
N ARG A 816 21.70 9.65 31.83
CA ARG A 816 21.32 11.05 31.62
C ARG A 816 20.17 11.18 30.62
N MET A 817 19.58 12.37 30.55
CA MET A 817 18.70 12.65 29.43
C MET A 817 19.48 12.79 28.12
N THR A 818 18.89 12.42 27.00
CA THR A 818 19.51 12.59 25.68
C THR A 818 19.25 14.01 25.19
N ARG A 819 20.32 14.77 24.88
CA ARG A 819 20.18 16.01 24.11
C ARG A 819 19.76 15.67 22.70
N ARG A 820 18.75 16.36 22.19
CA ARG A 820 18.21 16.09 20.85
C ARG A 820 18.19 17.37 20.03
N LYS A 821 18.51 17.23 18.74
CA LYS A 821 18.25 18.26 17.74
C LYS A 821 16.74 18.37 17.49
N LEU A 822 16.23 19.58 17.38
CA LEU A 822 14.85 19.79 16.95
C LEU A 822 14.68 19.37 15.49
N GLU A 823 13.55 18.78 15.20
CA GLU A 823 13.16 18.45 13.84
C GLU A 823 12.92 19.72 13.01
N ALA A 824 13.10 19.64 11.70
CA ALA A 824 12.96 20.77 10.78
C ALA A 824 11.64 21.54 10.97
N GLU A 825 10.53 20.82 11.17
CA GLU A 825 9.20 21.38 11.40
C GLU A 825 9.14 22.16 12.73
N ALA A 826 9.75 21.63 13.78
CA ALA A 826 9.78 22.30 15.08
C ALA A 826 10.66 23.56 15.03
N VAL A 827 11.78 23.53 14.29
CA VAL A 827 12.63 24.71 14.06
C VAL A 827 11.87 25.80 13.31
N ARG A 828 11.20 25.44 12.20
CA ARG A 828 10.41 26.39 11.41
C ARG A 828 9.25 26.97 12.23
N ASP A 829 8.50 26.13 12.93
CA ASP A 829 7.37 26.55 13.74
C ASP A 829 7.81 27.40 14.93
N ALA A 830 8.97 27.10 15.53
CA ALA A 830 9.57 27.92 16.59
C ALA A 830 9.97 29.30 16.07
N ALA A 831 10.59 29.39 14.87
CA ALA A 831 10.95 30.68 14.27
C ALA A 831 9.72 31.55 14.04
N LEU A 832 8.64 30.99 13.49
CA LEU A 832 7.35 31.69 13.34
C LEU A 832 6.75 32.11 14.69
N ALA A 833 6.80 31.24 15.69
CA ALA A 833 6.21 31.50 17.01
C ALA A 833 6.94 32.65 17.73
N VAL A 834 8.29 32.63 17.73
CA VAL A 834 9.07 33.67 18.41
C VAL A 834 9.04 35.00 17.66
N ALA A 835 8.92 34.96 16.32
CA ALA A 835 8.69 36.14 15.48
C ALA A 835 7.26 36.72 15.63
N GLY A 836 6.32 36.00 16.27
CA GLY A 836 4.93 36.44 16.42
C GLY A 836 4.10 36.32 15.14
N ARG A 837 4.54 35.48 14.20
CA ARG A 837 3.91 35.29 12.89
C ARG A 837 3.17 33.94 12.76
N LEU A 838 3.28 33.04 13.74
CA LEU A 838 2.65 31.71 13.66
C LEU A 838 1.13 31.81 13.60
N ASP A 839 0.56 31.38 12.49
CA ASP A 839 -0.87 31.13 12.33
C ASP A 839 -1.22 29.75 12.96
N ARG A 840 -2.13 29.77 13.92
CA ARG A 840 -2.59 28.60 14.67
C ARG A 840 -3.88 27.97 14.11
N THR A 841 -4.30 28.36 12.89
CA THR A 841 -5.44 27.75 12.21
C THR A 841 -5.21 26.26 12.00
N THR A 842 -6.12 25.44 12.51
CA THR A 842 -6.05 23.99 12.48
C THR A 842 -6.87 23.40 11.34
N GLY A 843 -6.43 22.26 10.78
CA GLY A 843 -7.18 21.48 9.80
C GLY A 843 -7.27 22.12 8.41
N GLY A 844 -7.97 21.43 7.51
CA GLY A 844 -8.23 21.87 6.15
C GLY A 844 -7.06 21.66 5.18
N PRO A 845 -7.18 22.12 3.92
CA PRO A 845 -6.19 21.93 2.88
C PRO A 845 -4.79 22.36 3.28
N ALA A 846 -3.78 21.68 2.76
CA ALA A 846 -2.37 22.02 2.97
C ALA A 846 -2.04 23.38 2.31
N PHE A 847 -1.19 24.18 2.97
CA PHE A 847 -0.65 25.38 2.34
C PHE A 847 0.56 25.04 1.46
N GLN A 848 0.74 25.80 0.39
CA GLN A 848 1.86 25.68 -0.53
C GLN A 848 2.89 26.78 -0.26
N ASP A 849 4.16 26.40 -0.13
CA ASP A 849 5.32 27.30 0.00
C ASP A 849 6.19 27.24 -1.28
N PHE A 850 5.52 27.13 -2.42
CA PHE A 850 6.13 27.06 -3.76
C PHE A 850 5.16 27.62 -4.82
N VAL A 851 5.68 27.91 -6.01
CA VAL A 851 4.91 28.22 -7.21
C VAL A 851 4.92 26.99 -8.13
N VAL A 852 3.74 26.55 -8.58
CA VAL A 852 3.64 25.45 -9.54
C VAL A 852 3.80 25.96 -10.96
N GLN A 853 4.74 25.38 -11.71
CA GLN A 853 4.90 25.60 -13.15
C GLN A 853 4.59 24.30 -13.91
N HIS A 854 4.05 24.45 -15.14
CA HIS A 854 3.69 23.31 -16.01
C HIS A 854 2.78 22.25 -15.35
N PRO A 855 1.65 22.67 -14.72
CA PRO A 855 0.80 21.77 -13.94
C PRO A 855 0.13 20.66 -14.77
N GLU A 856 -0.01 20.87 -16.10
CA GLU A 856 -0.76 20.00 -17.02
C GLU A 856 -0.03 18.72 -17.39
N HIS A 857 1.30 18.67 -17.29
CA HIS A 857 2.08 17.51 -17.77
C HIS A 857 2.97 16.89 -16.70
N SER A 858 3.93 17.66 -16.22
CA SER A 858 4.83 17.26 -15.12
C SER A 858 5.02 18.48 -14.24
N PRO A 859 4.31 18.59 -13.12
CA PRO A 859 4.35 19.76 -12.26
C PRO A 859 5.77 20.05 -11.77
N HIS A 860 6.20 21.29 -11.90
CA HIS A 860 7.45 21.80 -11.33
C HIS A 860 7.13 22.64 -10.10
N TYR A 861 7.68 22.27 -8.97
CA TYR A 861 7.45 22.91 -7.68
C TYR A 861 8.61 23.86 -7.37
N GLU A 862 8.42 25.18 -7.59
CA GLU A 862 9.49 26.18 -7.53
C GLU A 862 9.45 26.96 -6.22
N TYR A 863 10.19 26.44 -5.21
CA TYR A 863 10.28 27.04 -3.86
C TYR A 863 10.97 28.41 -3.84
N GLN A 864 11.92 28.66 -4.76
CA GLN A 864 12.66 29.92 -4.83
C GLN A 864 11.82 31.10 -5.36
N LEU A 865 10.67 30.82 -5.94
CA LEU A 865 9.73 31.84 -6.44
C LEU A 865 8.69 32.25 -5.40
N TYR A 866 8.68 31.61 -4.25
CA TYR A 866 7.71 31.86 -3.20
C TYR A 866 8.23 32.92 -2.21
N ASP A 867 7.35 33.85 -1.81
CA ASP A 867 7.68 34.87 -0.81
C ASP A 867 7.58 34.28 0.61
N PRO A 868 8.68 34.20 1.35
CA PRO A 868 8.66 33.66 2.72
C PRO A 868 7.88 34.53 3.72
N ASP A 869 7.51 35.75 3.37
CA ASP A 869 6.70 36.65 4.21
C ASP A 869 5.19 36.55 3.90
N ASP A 870 4.77 35.71 2.94
CA ASP A 870 3.34 35.50 2.67
C ASP A 870 2.66 34.83 3.87
N PRO A 871 1.70 35.51 4.54
CA PRO A 871 1.00 34.96 5.70
C PRO A 871 0.32 33.60 5.45
N LYS A 872 -0.02 33.27 4.20
CA LYS A 872 -0.63 31.99 3.83
C LYS A 872 0.26 30.80 4.18
N SER A 873 1.58 30.99 4.22
CA SER A 873 2.54 29.94 4.59
C SER A 873 2.89 29.93 6.08
N HIS A 874 2.37 30.84 6.89
CA HIS A 874 2.75 30.96 8.31
C HIS A 874 2.05 29.96 9.23
N ARG A 875 1.24 29.04 8.70
CA ARG A 875 0.65 27.92 9.47
C ARG A 875 1.73 26.93 9.94
N ARG A 876 1.37 26.11 10.91
CA ARG A 876 2.24 25.04 11.39
C ARG A 876 2.68 24.10 10.27
N SER A 877 3.92 23.63 10.35
CA SER A 877 4.56 22.79 9.33
C SER A 877 3.85 21.46 9.06
N VAL A 878 3.03 20.95 9.99
CA VAL A 878 2.18 19.76 9.77
C VAL A 878 1.13 19.99 8.67
N TYR A 879 0.79 21.25 8.40
CA TYR A 879 -0.14 21.64 7.33
C TYR A 879 0.56 22.05 6.03
N ARG A 880 1.87 21.91 5.93
CA ARG A 880 2.61 22.18 4.70
C ARG A 880 2.33 21.10 3.65
N PHE A 881 2.18 21.51 2.40
CA PHE A 881 2.03 20.60 1.26
C PHE A 881 3.34 19.83 1.02
N LEU A 882 3.29 18.49 1.11
CA LEU A 882 4.45 17.62 1.01
C LEU A 882 4.60 17.04 -0.40
N VAL A 883 5.57 17.58 -1.15
CA VAL A 883 5.93 17.12 -2.50
C VAL A 883 6.95 15.99 -2.41
N ARG A 884 6.72 14.89 -3.14
CA ARG A 884 7.61 13.71 -3.14
C ARG A 884 8.81 13.87 -4.08
N SER A 885 8.60 14.36 -5.30
CA SER A 885 9.66 14.48 -6.31
C SER A 885 10.65 15.61 -6.04
N LYS A 886 10.22 16.65 -5.34
CA LYS A 886 11.03 17.84 -5.05
C LYS A 886 10.78 18.30 -3.61
N PRO A 887 11.40 17.66 -2.59
CA PRO A 887 11.29 18.07 -1.20
C PRO A 887 11.76 19.52 -1.01
N GLN A 888 11.17 20.21 -0.01
CA GLN A 888 11.47 21.61 0.27
C GLN A 888 12.93 21.77 0.75
N PRO A 889 13.78 22.59 0.07
CA PRO A 889 15.22 22.60 0.31
C PRO A 889 15.65 22.96 1.74
N PHE A 890 15.01 23.93 2.38
CA PHE A 890 15.32 24.34 3.75
C PHE A 890 15.00 23.21 4.75
N MET A 891 13.85 22.56 4.58
CA MET A 891 13.43 21.46 5.43
C MET A 891 14.35 20.24 5.24
N THR A 892 14.73 19.93 4.00
CA THR A 892 15.65 18.82 3.69
C THR A 892 17.04 19.01 4.31
N VAL A 893 17.58 20.22 4.26
CA VAL A 893 18.87 20.52 4.90
C VAL A 893 18.80 20.29 6.42
N LEU A 894 17.63 20.48 7.04
CA LEU A 894 17.39 20.24 8.46
C LEU A 894 16.97 18.80 8.80
N ASP A 895 17.20 17.84 7.90
CA ASP A 895 16.86 16.42 8.07
C ASP A 895 15.33 16.12 8.15
N CYS A 896 14.51 16.88 7.42
CA CYS A 896 13.08 16.55 7.29
C CYS A 896 12.91 15.15 6.66
N ALA A 897 11.90 14.40 7.10
CA ALA A 897 11.58 13.10 6.55
C ALA A 897 11.27 13.19 5.06
N ASP A 898 11.75 12.22 4.28
CA ASP A 898 11.39 12.04 2.89
C ASP A 898 9.97 11.39 2.81
N PRO A 899 8.97 12.06 2.23
CA PRO A 899 7.62 11.53 2.15
C PRO A 899 7.48 10.32 1.20
N SER A 900 8.52 9.98 0.45
CA SER A 900 8.54 8.80 -0.43
C SER A 900 8.91 7.51 0.30
N MET A 901 9.42 7.59 1.53
CA MET A 901 9.92 6.46 2.31
C MET A 901 9.28 6.43 3.70
N GLN A 902 9.09 5.22 4.23
CA GLN A 902 8.73 5.04 5.64
C GLN A 902 9.92 5.43 6.51
N VAL A 903 9.76 6.48 7.30
CA VAL A 903 10.82 6.96 8.20
C VAL A 903 10.52 6.49 9.63
N GLU A 904 11.13 5.39 10.01
CA GLU A 904 10.98 4.81 11.35
C GLU A 904 11.70 5.62 12.45
N LYS A 905 12.77 6.29 12.06
CA LYS A 905 13.59 7.16 12.90
C LYS A 905 14.20 8.24 12.02
N ARG A 906 14.06 9.50 12.41
CA ARG A 906 14.70 10.60 11.69
C ARG A 906 16.21 10.56 11.83
N THR A 907 16.91 10.93 10.78
CA THR A 907 18.33 11.22 10.81
C THR A 907 18.57 12.52 11.58
N GLU A 908 19.59 12.54 12.40
CA GLU A 908 20.04 13.75 13.12
C GLU A 908 21.48 14.03 12.74
N THR A 909 21.68 14.84 11.68
CA THR A 909 23.03 15.26 11.25
C THR A 909 23.40 16.59 11.86
N LEU A 910 24.68 16.82 12.00
CA LEU A 910 25.26 18.11 12.35
C LEU A 910 26.23 18.50 11.24
N SER A 911 25.82 19.46 10.41
CA SER A 911 26.62 19.88 9.27
C SER A 911 26.75 21.40 9.18
N PRO A 912 27.86 21.90 8.62
CA PRO A 912 28.02 23.34 8.34
C PRO A 912 26.89 23.89 7.44
N LEU A 913 26.32 23.05 6.57
CA LEU A 913 25.21 23.45 5.69
C LEU A 913 23.94 23.79 6.48
N GLN A 914 23.69 23.10 7.56
CA GLN A 914 22.56 23.41 8.47
C GLN A 914 22.74 24.76 9.14
N ALA A 915 23.93 25.05 9.67
CA ALA A 915 24.23 26.34 10.26
C ALA A 915 24.13 27.47 9.22
N LEU A 916 24.61 27.23 7.99
CA LEU A 916 24.48 28.20 6.89
C LEU A 916 23.02 28.41 6.47
N ALA A 917 22.20 27.36 6.45
CA ALA A 917 20.77 27.45 6.14
C ALA A 917 20.04 28.26 7.22
N LEU A 918 20.27 27.98 8.49
CA LEU A 918 19.69 28.73 9.61
C LEU A 918 20.12 30.21 9.60
N PHE A 919 21.33 30.48 9.13
CA PHE A 919 21.89 31.83 9.11
C PHE A 919 21.52 32.64 7.85
N ASN A 920 21.38 32.00 6.67
CA ASN A 920 21.25 32.69 5.38
C ASN A 920 19.95 32.42 4.62
N ASN A 921 19.13 31.45 5.03
CA ASN A 921 17.89 31.18 4.31
C ASN A 921 16.91 32.36 4.38
N GLY A 922 16.27 32.72 3.28
CA GLY A 922 15.34 33.83 3.20
C GLY A 922 14.23 33.80 4.26
N PHE A 923 13.66 32.63 4.55
CA PHE A 923 12.67 32.46 5.61
C PHE A 923 13.25 32.84 6.99
N MET A 924 14.45 32.41 7.31
CA MET A 924 15.06 32.72 8.62
C MET A 924 15.43 34.22 8.73
N LEU A 925 15.86 34.84 7.63
CA LEU A 925 16.11 36.29 7.57
C LEU A 925 14.82 37.08 7.81
N THR A 926 13.74 36.69 7.16
CA THR A 926 12.41 37.31 7.36
C THR A 926 11.95 37.16 8.82
N MET A 927 12.10 35.97 9.40
CA MET A 927 11.73 35.72 10.80
C MET A 927 12.62 36.50 11.79
N ALA A 928 13.91 36.72 11.48
CA ALA A 928 14.80 37.55 12.29
C ALA A 928 14.38 39.03 12.28
N ASN A 929 13.92 39.56 11.14
CA ASN A 929 13.37 40.91 11.05
C ASN A 929 12.11 41.05 11.94
N HIS A 930 11.17 40.12 11.83
CA HIS A 930 9.95 40.14 12.64
C HIS A 930 10.23 39.93 14.15
N LEU A 931 11.22 39.10 14.49
CA LEU A 931 11.65 38.95 15.88
C LEU A 931 12.22 40.25 16.42
N ALA A 932 13.00 40.98 15.63
CA ALA A 932 13.59 42.28 16.04
C ALA A 932 12.49 43.32 16.22
N GLU A 933 11.53 43.43 15.32
CA GLU A 933 10.35 44.31 15.45
C GLU A 933 9.56 44.01 16.72
N ARG A 934 9.31 42.73 16.99
CA ARG A 934 8.56 42.27 18.16
C ARG A 934 9.30 42.50 19.48
N ALA A 935 10.60 42.20 19.49
CA ALA A 935 11.40 42.21 20.70
C ALA A 935 11.85 43.61 21.12
N GLY A 936 12.22 44.46 20.16
CA GLY A 936 12.76 45.81 20.44
C GLY A 936 14.11 45.84 21.16
N SER A 937 14.59 44.73 21.71
CA SER A 937 15.89 44.61 22.39
C SER A 937 16.45 43.19 22.33
N VAL A 938 17.76 43.05 22.51
CA VAL A 938 18.48 41.76 22.61
C VAL A 938 17.93 40.93 23.76
N GLU A 939 17.68 41.52 24.91
CA GLU A 939 17.17 40.82 26.09
C GLU A 939 15.82 40.15 25.85
N VAL A 940 14.87 40.90 25.29
CA VAL A 940 13.54 40.38 24.96
C VAL A 940 13.63 39.29 23.87
N ALA A 941 14.49 39.48 22.87
CA ALA A 941 14.73 38.47 21.83
C ALA A 941 15.24 37.12 22.42
N PHE A 942 16.15 37.17 23.37
CA PHE A 942 16.64 35.99 24.13
C PHE A 942 15.52 35.28 24.89
N ARG A 943 14.72 36.07 25.63
CA ARG A 943 13.57 35.50 26.38
C ARG A 943 12.57 34.81 25.48
N LEU A 944 12.26 35.42 24.32
CA LEU A 944 11.35 34.85 23.36
C LEU A 944 11.91 33.57 22.70
N ALA A 945 13.16 33.58 22.27
CA ALA A 945 13.79 32.50 21.52
C ALA A 945 14.27 31.34 22.40
N LEU A 946 14.92 31.67 23.54
CA LEU A 946 15.65 30.71 24.36
C LEU A 946 15.03 30.47 25.73
N ALA A 947 13.96 31.17 26.08
CA ALA A 947 13.27 31.07 27.37
C ALA A 947 14.20 31.44 28.56
N ARG A 948 15.25 32.24 28.35
CA ARG A 948 16.19 32.72 29.38
C ARG A 948 16.69 34.13 29.10
N GLU A 949 17.23 34.77 30.10
CA GLU A 949 17.98 35.99 29.93
C GLU A 949 19.35 35.72 29.30
N PRO A 950 19.92 36.68 28.55
CA PRO A 950 21.31 36.58 28.12
C PRO A 950 22.26 36.75 29.32
N THR A 951 23.38 36.06 29.30
CA THR A 951 24.47 36.35 30.23
C THR A 951 25.01 37.76 30.01
N ALA A 952 25.77 38.29 30.93
CA ALA A 952 26.36 39.65 30.81
C ALA A 952 27.23 39.77 29.54
N ASP A 953 28.00 38.71 29.20
CA ASP A 953 28.86 38.69 28.01
C ASP A 953 28.06 38.54 26.72
N GLU A 954 27.04 37.67 26.68
CA GLU A 954 26.11 37.55 25.52
C GLU A 954 25.40 38.88 25.27
N ARG A 955 24.88 39.51 26.32
CA ARG A 955 24.19 40.79 26.21
C ARG A 955 25.11 41.84 25.61
N ARG A 956 26.30 42.07 26.21
CA ARG A 956 27.24 43.06 25.71
C ARG A 956 27.62 42.82 24.25
N ALA A 957 28.03 41.59 23.90
CA ALA A 957 28.47 41.28 22.55
C ALA A 957 27.36 41.48 21.50
N LEU A 958 26.11 41.09 21.83
CA LEU A 958 25.00 41.22 20.90
C LEU A 958 24.41 42.63 20.85
N GLU A 959 24.48 43.41 21.91
CA GLU A 959 24.10 44.84 21.90
C GLU A 959 25.09 45.66 21.09
N GLU A 960 26.42 45.45 21.27
CA GLU A 960 27.45 46.06 20.42
C GLU A 960 27.25 45.68 18.93
N TYR A 961 26.97 44.41 18.65
CA TYR A 961 26.69 43.93 17.30
C TYR A 961 25.39 44.55 16.73
N ALA A 962 24.34 44.65 17.55
CA ALA A 962 23.08 45.27 17.13
C ALA A 962 23.22 46.79 16.86
N MET A 963 24.04 47.49 17.64
CA MET A 963 24.34 48.93 17.38
C MET A 963 25.04 49.12 16.03
N GLN A 964 25.92 48.19 15.65
CA GLN A 964 26.69 48.31 14.41
C GLN A 964 25.89 47.84 13.16
N TYR A 965 25.12 46.74 13.27
CA TYR A 965 24.53 46.05 12.16
C TYR A 965 22.99 45.95 12.21
N GLY A 966 22.37 46.50 13.25
CA GLY A 966 20.92 46.43 13.48
C GLY A 966 20.46 45.22 14.29
N LEU A 967 19.38 45.40 15.05
CA LEU A 967 18.80 44.37 15.93
C LEU A 967 18.39 43.11 15.17
N ALA A 968 17.91 43.23 13.89
CA ALA A 968 17.56 42.09 13.06
C ALA A 968 18.75 41.12 12.85
N ASN A 969 19.96 41.64 12.65
CA ASN A 969 21.15 40.81 12.54
C ASN A 969 21.55 40.16 13.87
N ALA A 970 21.33 40.80 15.01
CA ALA A 970 21.49 40.16 16.31
C ALA A 970 20.45 39.05 16.52
N CYS A 971 19.19 39.24 16.12
CA CYS A 971 18.14 38.22 16.15
C CYS A 971 18.48 37.03 15.22
N ARG A 972 19.07 37.27 14.06
CA ARG A 972 19.60 36.23 13.15
C ARG A 972 20.65 35.36 13.83
N VAL A 973 21.57 35.96 14.63
CA VAL A 973 22.55 35.22 15.45
C VAL A 973 21.84 34.38 16.51
N ILE A 974 20.88 34.95 17.24
CA ILE A 974 20.13 34.28 18.30
C ILE A 974 19.39 33.05 17.75
N LEU A 975 18.74 33.18 16.58
CA LEU A 975 18.02 32.04 15.90
C LEU A 975 18.98 30.95 15.38
N ASN A 976 20.28 31.22 15.30
CA ASN A 976 21.29 30.23 14.88
C ASN A 976 22.09 29.63 16.08
N LEU A 977 21.80 30.05 17.32
CA LEU A 977 22.41 29.44 18.49
C LEU A 977 21.98 27.97 18.66
N ASN A 978 22.91 27.15 19.15
CA ASN A 978 22.62 25.74 19.44
C ASN A 978 21.41 25.57 20.37
N GLU A 979 21.22 26.44 21.35
CA GLU A 979 20.06 26.41 22.25
C GLU A 979 18.73 26.64 21.54
N PHE A 980 18.72 27.31 20.37
CA PHE A 980 17.49 27.45 19.58
C PHE A 980 17.10 26.14 18.88
N VAL A 981 18.09 25.39 18.39
CA VAL A 981 17.87 24.19 17.57
C VAL A 981 18.03 22.87 18.33
N PHE A 982 18.42 22.90 19.60
CA PHE A 982 18.53 21.73 20.46
C PHE A 982 17.65 21.83 21.69
N VAL A 983 17.27 20.68 22.22
CA VAL A 983 16.58 20.51 23.50
C VAL A 983 17.45 19.65 24.41
N ASP A 984 17.74 20.19 25.58
CA ASP A 984 18.49 19.52 26.63
C ASP A 984 17.65 18.64 27.53
#